data_610bea364bd13dc065c4ab58e7ad98b7
#
_entry.id   610bea364bd13dc065c4ab58e7ad98b7
#
_cell.length_a   1.000
_cell.length_b   1.000
_cell.length_c   1.000
_cell.angle_alpha   90.00
_cell.angle_beta   90.00
_cell.angle_gamma   90.00
#
_symmetry.space_group_name_H-M   'P 1'
#
loop_
_entity.id
_entity.type
_entity.pdbx_description
1 polymer ?
#
loop_
_entity_poly.entity_id
_entity_poly.type
_entity_poly.pdbx_seq_one_letter_code
_entity_poly.pdbx_strand_id
1 'polypeptide(L)'
;MEILMMMHPPAKFNNMKRNIYLMMLLISLAGFRTGSNRNISGTVYDLDDKKPIAGVSVQVTGTNVYVKSDENGNYKIDVPESKTELTFSQIGYLTQKIKIGKKNQVDVWLKTNDVSLNEIIITGYQAQQKRSITTSAATTIQSLQGKVAGIIIRGKNSYNDQDNESYKGVEENRFTNPKQAPLSTFAVDVDAASYSNVRRFINSGQLPPKDAVRVEEMINYFKYDLQSPTNGDPVAIHTELSSAPWNPQHRLLRIGLKAKMIETAKLPPSNLVFLIDVSGSMSGANRLPLVKVSLKLLVDQLRDIDHVAIVTYAGAAGLKLASTPGDQKIKIKEAIETLDAGGATAGGAGLKLAYSIAKENFIKSGNNRIVLASDGDFNVGDSSDQDMEQLIVREQQSGISLSVFGFGMGNLKDSKMEVIADKGHGNYAYVDNISEARKAMVTEFGGTLFTVAKDVKLQIEFNPALVQAYRLVGYENRLMEKEDFNNDQKIGGDMGVGHTVTALYEIVPAGIKDSFLTEVDPLKYQKTPKAQVLNRSSEMVTIKFRYKNPDSDKSKMKAVVVYDTPVAFRLTSNDFRFSSAVAELGMLLRGSDFKQQSDFNRLIARAKGALGEDKERYRSEFIGMAENARLLSKSNTIAKDE
;
A
#
# COMPACT_ATOMS: atom_id res chain seq x y z
N MET A 1 -8.18 48.72 74.16
CA MET A 1 -9.58 49.02 74.52
C MET A 1 -10.39 47.92 73.90
N GLU A 2 -10.52 46.91 74.67
CA GLU A 2 -11.74 46.39 75.32
C GLU A 2 -12.58 45.59 74.30
N ILE A 3 -12.60 44.23 74.42
CA ILE A 3 -13.54 43.46 75.28
C ILE A 3 -14.79 43.11 74.41
N LEU A 4 -15.28 41.94 74.26
CA LEU A 4 -15.62 40.83 75.15
C LEU A 4 -16.21 39.70 74.33
N MET A 5 -15.76 38.48 74.46
CA MET A 5 -16.47 37.29 74.98
C MET A 5 -17.93 37.11 74.60
N MET A 6 -18.29 35.98 74.01
CA MET A 6 -18.94 34.84 74.71
C MET A 6 -19.45 33.79 73.75
N MET A 7 -18.99 32.59 73.93
CA MET A 7 -19.69 31.37 74.39
C MET A 7 -20.43 30.52 73.38
N HIS A 8 -19.92 29.38 73.29
CA HIS A 8 -20.44 28.05 72.95
C HIS A 8 -21.87 27.72 73.39
N PRO A 9 -22.54 26.73 72.82
CA PRO A 9 -22.16 25.33 72.85
C PRO A 9 -22.62 24.44 71.64
N PRO A 10 -22.56 23.14 71.77
CA PRO A 10 -21.76 22.28 70.86
C PRO A 10 -22.55 21.21 70.12
N ALA A 11 -21.78 20.43 69.33
CA ALA A 11 -22.03 19.02 69.02
C ALA A 11 -23.32 18.61 68.24
N LYS A 12 -23.08 18.34 66.96
CA LYS A 12 -23.78 17.23 66.23
C LYS A 12 -23.08 16.90 64.89
N PHE A 13 -21.76 16.67 64.92
CA PHE A 13 -21.04 16.36 63.66
C PHE A 13 -20.25 15.05 63.68
N ASN A 14 -20.46 14.16 64.62
CA ASN A 14 -19.65 12.92 64.74
C ASN A 14 -20.29 11.65 64.20
N ASN A 15 -21.58 11.62 63.95
CA ASN A 15 -22.23 10.36 63.48
C ASN A 15 -22.22 10.20 61.95
N MET A 16 -22.15 11.28 61.18
CA MET A 16 -22.15 11.23 59.73
C MET A 16 -20.81 10.74 59.15
N LYS A 17 -19.69 11.17 59.73
CA LYS A 17 -18.34 10.70 59.34
C LYS A 17 -18.12 9.23 59.67
N ARG A 18 -18.59 8.73 60.79
CA ARG A 18 -18.51 7.32 61.22
C ARG A 18 -19.32 6.40 60.27
N ASN A 19 -20.49 6.86 59.82
CA ASN A 19 -21.32 6.10 58.88
C ASN A 19 -20.75 6.11 57.46
N ILE A 20 -20.05 7.18 57.05
CA ILE A 20 -19.34 7.24 55.75
C ILE A 20 -18.12 6.30 55.75
N TYR A 21 -17.35 6.23 56.84
CA TYR A 21 -16.24 5.27 56.97
C TYR A 21 -16.73 3.82 57.05
N LEU A 22 -17.85 3.54 57.72
CA LEU A 22 -18.46 2.19 57.74
C LEU A 22 -19.03 1.81 56.34
N MET A 23 -19.59 2.77 55.60
CA MET A 23 -20.07 2.54 54.24
C MET A 23 -18.93 2.37 53.23
N MET A 24 -17.80 3.10 53.35
CA MET A 24 -16.58 2.86 52.55
C MET A 24 -15.90 1.53 52.90
N LEU A 25 -15.91 1.10 54.16
CA LEU A 25 -15.39 -0.21 54.58
C LEU A 25 -16.26 -1.37 54.04
N LEU A 26 -17.58 -1.19 54.01
CA LEU A 26 -18.51 -2.17 53.39
C LEU A 26 -18.41 -2.25 51.89
N ILE A 27 -18.11 -1.14 51.20
CA ILE A 27 -17.86 -1.08 49.76
C ILE A 27 -16.51 -1.71 49.42
N SER A 28 -15.48 -1.60 50.25
CA SER A 28 -14.19 -2.23 50.06
C SER A 28 -14.18 -3.75 50.31
N LEU A 29 -15.15 -4.28 51.04
CA LEU A 29 -15.33 -5.73 51.24
C LEU A 29 -16.27 -6.40 50.23
N ALA A 30 -16.97 -5.62 49.38
CA ALA A 30 -17.95 -6.13 48.42
C ALA A 30 -17.40 -6.37 47.00
N GLY A 31 -16.11 -6.27 46.76
CA GLY A 31 -15.67 -6.16 45.35
C GLY A 31 -14.43 -6.86 44.93
N PHE A 32 -13.99 -7.96 45.23
CA PHE A 32 -13.14 -8.77 44.36
C PHE A 32 -13.55 -10.25 44.50
N ARG A 33 -14.65 -10.63 43.82
CA ARG A 33 -14.78 -11.99 43.36
C ARG A 33 -13.75 -12.17 42.24
N THR A 34 -12.56 -12.64 42.56
CA THR A 34 -11.67 -13.26 41.58
C THR A 34 -12.44 -14.42 40.98
N GLY A 35 -12.87 -14.26 39.72
CA GLY A 35 -13.49 -15.37 39.01
C GLY A 35 -12.53 -16.54 39.03
N SER A 36 -12.95 -17.64 39.65
CA SER A 36 -12.19 -18.89 39.66
C SER A 36 -12.07 -19.35 38.20
N ASN A 37 -10.85 -19.51 37.72
CA ASN A 37 -10.59 -20.13 36.42
C ASN A 37 -10.47 -21.62 36.59
N ARG A 38 -11.07 -22.36 35.69
CA ARG A 38 -11.00 -23.83 35.66
C ARG A 38 -10.04 -24.26 34.54
N ASN A 39 -9.09 -25.10 34.84
CA ASN A 39 -8.15 -25.65 33.89
C ASN A 39 -8.77 -26.84 33.16
N ILE A 40 -8.89 -26.73 31.82
CA ILE A 40 -9.41 -27.78 30.94
C ILE A 40 -8.25 -28.28 30.07
N SER A 41 -8.13 -29.61 29.97
CA SER A 41 -7.13 -30.26 29.12
C SER A 41 -7.78 -31.36 28.28
N GLY A 42 -7.09 -31.83 27.25
CA GLY A 42 -7.53 -32.94 26.41
C GLY A 42 -6.65 -33.09 25.19
N THR A 43 -7.01 -34.01 24.32
CA THR A 43 -6.31 -34.26 23.05
C THR A 43 -7.27 -34.07 21.88
N VAL A 44 -6.78 -33.51 20.80
CA VAL A 44 -7.54 -33.35 19.55
C VAL A 44 -7.09 -34.41 18.56
N TYR A 45 -8.04 -35.16 18.02
CA TYR A 45 -7.81 -36.24 17.06
C TYR A 45 -8.52 -35.94 15.74
N ASP A 46 -7.99 -36.51 14.67
CA ASP A 46 -8.68 -36.68 13.40
C ASP A 46 -9.78 -37.75 13.55
N LEU A 47 -10.97 -37.46 13.01
CA LEU A 47 -12.11 -38.38 13.13
C LEU A 47 -11.91 -39.65 12.27
N ASP A 48 -11.25 -39.51 11.09
CA ASP A 48 -11.13 -40.56 10.09
C ASP A 48 -9.94 -41.50 10.38
N ASP A 49 -8.74 -40.91 10.57
CA ASP A 49 -7.51 -41.68 10.78
C ASP A 49 -7.13 -41.88 12.27
N LYS A 50 -7.86 -41.24 13.19
CA LYS A 50 -7.71 -41.32 14.67
C LYS A 50 -6.33 -40.86 15.19
N LYS A 51 -5.55 -40.13 14.37
CA LYS A 51 -4.28 -39.57 14.79
C LYS A 51 -4.46 -38.24 15.52
N PRO A 52 -3.56 -37.91 16.46
CA PRO A 52 -3.58 -36.62 17.12
C PRO A 52 -3.24 -35.49 16.11
N ILE A 53 -3.93 -34.35 16.24
CA ILE A 53 -3.73 -33.18 15.38
C ILE A 53 -2.99 -32.09 16.15
N ALA A 54 -1.80 -31.75 15.68
CA ALA A 54 -1.00 -30.62 16.18
C ALA A 54 -1.51 -29.27 15.64
N GLY A 55 -1.34 -28.20 16.43
CA GLY A 55 -1.60 -26.83 15.97
C GLY A 55 -3.06 -26.41 15.94
N VAL A 56 -3.99 -27.25 16.45
CA VAL A 56 -5.42 -26.89 16.53
C VAL A 56 -5.60 -25.71 17.48
N SER A 57 -6.26 -24.66 17.02
CA SER A 57 -6.63 -23.53 17.85
C SER A 57 -7.83 -23.88 18.72
N VAL A 58 -7.63 -23.85 20.03
CA VAL A 58 -8.65 -24.10 21.06
C VAL A 58 -8.96 -22.80 21.76
N GLN A 59 -10.13 -22.26 21.56
CA GLN A 59 -10.54 -20.95 22.07
C GLN A 59 -11.72 -21.06 23.03
N VAL A 60 -11.70 -20.29 24.12
CA VAL A 60 -12.89 -20.14 24.97
C VAL A 60 -13.90 -19.28 24.23
N THR A 61 -15.03 -19.87 23.84
CA THR A 61 -16.03 -19.24 22.98
C THR A 61 -16.48 -17.88 23.53
N GLY A 62 -16.36 -16.84 22.69
CA GLY A 62 -16.71 -15.46 23.05
C GLY A 62 -15.72 -14.77 23.99
N THR A 63 -14.44 -15.17 23.97
CA THR A 63 -13.32 -14.49 24.63
C THR A 63 -12.08 -14.51 23.75
N ASN A 64 -11.03 -13.77 24.16
CA ASN A 64 -9.72 -13.78 23.49
C ASN A 64 -8.74 -14.81 24.10
N VAL A 65 -9.22 -15.71 24.95
CA VAL A 65 -8.39 -16.76 25.56
C VAL A 65 -8.33 -17.94 24.61
N TYR A 66 -7.14 -18.26 24.12
CA TYR A 66 -6.91 -19.42 23.24
C TYR A 66 -5.54 -20.07 23.48
N VAL A 67 -5.40 -21.31 23.10
CA VAL A 67 -4.16 -22.09 23.08
C VAL A 67 -4.09 -22.90 21.80
N LYS A 68 -2.92 -23.45 21.45
CA LYS A 68 -2.76 -24.42 20.36
C LYS A 68 -2.43 -25.79 20.92
N SER A 69 -2.90 -26.86 20.27
CA SER A 69 -2.48 -28.21 20.59
C SER A 69 -1.00 -28.42 20.23
N ASP A 70 -0.30 -29.22 21.05
CA ASP A 70 1.09 -29.60 20.86
C ASP A 70 1.28 -30.65 19.74
N GLU A 71 2.51 -31.13 19.53
CA GLU A 71 2.85 -32.12 18.50
C GLU A 71 2.13 -33.48 18.72
N ASN A 72 1.66 -33.75 19.92
CA ASN A 72 0.88 -34.93 20.28
C ASN A 72 -0.63 -34.66 20.36
N GLY A 73 -1.08 -33.51 19.85
CA GLY A 73 -2.48 -33.09 19.84
C GLY A 73 -3.01 -32.61 21.19
N ASN A 74 -2.19 -32.55 22.26
CA ASN A 74 -2.65 -32.18 23.58
C ASN A 74 -2.81 -30.66 23.73
N TYR A 75 -3.84 -30.24 24.47
CA TYR A 75 -4.04 -28.84 24.82
C TYR A 75 -4.37 -28.68 26.32
N LYS A 76 -4.11 -27.47 26.83
CA LYS A 76 -4.44 -27.06 28.17
C LYS A 76 -4.81 -25.59 28.20
N ILE A 77 -6.04 -25.26 28.63
CA ILE A 77 -6.60 -23.93 28.58
C ILE A 77 -7.31 -23.56 29.88
N ASP A 78 -7.10 -22.33 30.35
CA ASP A 78 -7.78 -21.76 31.49
C ASP A 78 -9.10 -21.12 31.10
N VAL A 79 -10.21 -21.68 31.62
CA VAL A 79 -11.56 -21.28 31.26
C VAL A 79 -12.24 -20.63 32.48
N PRO A 80 -12.74 -19.38 32.37
CA PRO A 80 -13.55 -18.77 33.40
C PRO A 80 -14.79 -19.62 33.72
N GLU A 81 -15.16 -19.79 34.98
CA GLU A 81 -16.31 -20.60 35.40
C GLU A 81 -17.64 -20.18 34.73
N SER A 82 -17.74 -18.93 34.34
CA SER A 82 -18.89 -18.39 33.61
C SER A 82 -18.99 -18.89 32.15
N LYS A 83 -17.93 -19.53 31.62
CA LYS A 83 -17.87 -20.02 30.23
C LYS A 83 -17.99 -21.55 30.21
N THR A 84 -18.77 -22.04 29.27
CA THR A 84 -19.14 -23.48 29.20
C THR A 84 -18.86 -24.10 27.84
N GLU A 85 -18.22 -23.36 26.91
CA GLU A 85 -18.01 -23.83 25.54
C GLU A 85 -16.61 -23.47 25.04
N LEU A 86 -15.98 -24.42 24.35
CA LEU A 86 -14.72 -24.26 23.62
C LEU A 86 -14.97 -24.40 22.12
N THR A 87 -14.26 -23.56 21.32
CA THR A 87 -14.24 -23.63 19.85
C THR A 87 -12.90 -24.23 19.42
N PHE A 88 -12.94 -25.27 18.59
CA PHE A 88 -11.79 -25.94 17.99
C PHE A 88 -11.76 -25.65 16.50
N SER A 89 -10.64 -25.17 16.00
CA SER A 89 -10.48 -24.84 14.58
C SER A 89 -9.06 -25.16 14.08
N GLN A 90 -8.99 -25.75 12.88
CA GLN A 90 -7.75 -26.08 12.17
C GLN A 90 -7.99 -26.03 10.67
N ILE A 91 -7.01 -25.61 9.89
CA ILE A 91 -7.07 -25.61 8.42
C ILE A 91 -7.24 -27.05 7.93
N GLY A 92 -8.20 -27.29 7.03
CA GLY A 92 -8.54 -28.63 6.52
C GLY A 92 -9.58 -29.38 7.36
N TYR A 93 -10.08 -28.80 8.44
CA TYR A 93 -11.08 -29.43 9.31
C TYR A 93 -12.31 -28.53 9.52
N LEU A 94 -13.46 -29.13 9.75
CA LEU A 94 -14.68 -28.42 10.15
C LEU A 94 -14.53 -27.86 11.56
N THR A 95 -14.76 -26.56 11.74
CA THR A 95 -14.75 -25.94 13.07
C THR A 95 -15.84 -26.54 13.97
N GLN A 96 -15.47 -26.95 15.16
CA GLN A 96 -16.41 -27.52 16.14
C GLN A 96 -16.50 -26.69 17.42
N LYS A 97 -17.72 -26.57 17.96
CA LYS A 97 -17.99 -25.98 19.27
C LYS A 97 -18.43 -27.08 20.25
N ILE A 98 -17.70 -27.21 21.33
CA ILE A 98 -17.91 -28.28 22.31
C ILE A 98 -18.30 -27.68 23.66
N LYS A 99 -19.44 -28.10 24.20
CA LYS A 99 -19.85 -27.78 25.57
C LYS A 99 -19.06 -28.60 26.56
N ILE A 100 -18.29 -27.97 27.42
CA ILE A 100 -17.38 -28.61 28.36
C ILE A 100 -18.08 -29.07 29.65
N GLY A 101 -19.25 -28.51 29.96
CA GLY A 101 -20.02 -28.87 31.15
C GLY A 101 -19.18 -28.79 32.45
N LYS A 102 -19.20 -29.83 33.28
CA LYS A 102 -18.38 -29.94 34.51
C LYS A 102 -17.07 -30.72 34.30
N LYS A 103 -16.74 -31.15 33.10
CA LYS A 103 -15.55 -31.97 32.80
C LYS A 103 -14.29 -31.10 32.76
N ASN A 104 -13.19 -31.62 33.33
CA ASN A 104 -11.87 -30.97 33.25
C ASN A 104 -10.98 -31.60 32.15
N GLN A 105 -11.40 -32.74 31.58
CA GLN A 105 -10.75 -33.38 30.45
C GLN A 105 -11.77 -33.54 29.32
N VAL A 106 -11.41 -33.06 28.11
CA VAL A 106 -12.28 -33.06 26.92
C VAL A 106 -11.45 -33.42 25.70
N ASP A 107 -11.59 -34.64 25.21
CA ASP A 107 -10.99 -35.08 23.96
C ASP A 107 -11.95 -34.81 22.82
N VAL A 108 -11.41 -34.37 21.68
CA VAL A 108 -12.19 -33.87 20.54
C VAL A 108 -11.74 -34.53 19.25
N TRP A 109 -12.67 -34.94 18.41
CA TRP A 109 -12.44 -35.49 17.08
C TRP A 109 -12.92 -34.52 16.03
N LEU A 110 -11.99 -33.96 15.24
CA LEU A 110 -12.31 -33.05 14.15
C LEU A 110 -12.51 -33.83 12.85
N LYS A 111 -13.57 -33.49 12.14
CA LYS A 111 -13.85 -34.05 10.83
C LYS A 111 -13.15 -33.23 9.74
N THR A 112 -12.51 -33.94 8.78
CA THR A 112 -11.93 -33.28 7.59
C THR A 112 -13.00 -32.55 6.78
N ASN A 113 -12.63 -31.40 6.22
CA ASN A 113 -13.51 -30.63 5.35
C ASN A 113 -13.26 -31.06 3.91
N ASP A 114 -13.86 -32.18 3.48
CA ASP A 114 -13.77 -32.71 2.13
C ASP A 114 -14.60 -31.84 1.17
N VAL A 115 -14.08 -30.69 0.79
CA VAL A 115 -14.52 -30.02 -0.45
C VAL A 115 -13.81 -30.71 -1.58
N SER A 116 -14.45 -31.72 -2.17
CA SER A 116 -13.94 -32.40 -3.37
C SER A 116 -13.78 -31.38 -4.49
N LEU A 117 -12.55 -31.12 -4.90
CA LEU A 117 -12.23 -30.49 -6.17
C LEU A 117 -12.68 -31.43 -7.28
N ASN A 118 -13.78 -31.12 -7.95
CA ASN A 118 -14.17 -31.79 -9.17
C ASN A 118 -13.10 -31.51 -10.23
N GLU A 119 -12.36 -32.54 -10.53
CA GLU A 119 -11.34 -32.59 -11.57
C GLU A 119 -12.00 -32.41 -12.94
N ILE A 120 -11.76 -31.27 -13.58
CA ILE A 120 -12.14 -31.06 -14.98
C ILE A 120 -11.07 -31.73 -15.84
N ILE A 121 -11.40 -32.86 -16.44
CA ILE A 121 -10.55 -33.56 -17.38
C ILE A 121 -10.54 -32.76 -18.70
N ILE A 122 -9.43 -32.06 -18.98
CA ILE A 122 -9.14 -31.51 -20.31
C ILE A 122 -8.30 -32.52 -21.07
N THR A 123 -8.91 -33.20 -22.03
CA THR A 123 -8.22 -34.04 -23.00
C THR A 123 -7.56 -33.15 -24.07
N GLY A 124 -6.24 -33.21 -24.14
CA GLY A 124 -5.52 -32.78 -25.34
C GLY A 124 -4.16 -32.11 -25.10
N TYR A 125 -3.16 -32.83 -25.56
CA TYR A 125 -1.75 -32.51 -25.81
C TYR A 125 -0.74 -32.78 -24.68
N GLN A 126 0.17 -33.71 -25.02
CA GLN A 126 1.30 -34.17 -24.22
C GLN A 126 2.22 -33.01 -23.86
N ALA A 127 2.39 -32.76 -22.56
CA ALA A 127 3.52 -32.03 -22.00
C ALA A 127 4.18 -32.91 -20.92
N GLN A 128 5.50 -32.98 -20.97
CA GLN A 128 6.33 -33.80 -20.10
C GLN A 128 6.01 -33.59 -18.61
N GLN A 129 5.89 -34.69 -17.91
CA GLN A 129 5.68 -34.77 -16.46
C GLN A 129 6.77 -34.01 -15.69
N LYS A 130 6.41 -32.89 -15.07
CA LYS A 130 7.12 -32.38 -13.89
C LYS A 130 6.55 -33.08 -12.66
N ARG A 131 7.31 -34.01 -12.10
CA ARG A 131 7.00 -34.60 -10.79
C ARG A 131 6.98 -33.53 -9.72
N SER A 132 5.85 -33.34 -9.05
CA SER A 132 5.74 -32.57 -7.82
C SER A 132 6.48 -33.31 -6.71
N ILE A 133 7.50 -32.69 -6.13
CA ILE A 133 8.21 -33.20 -4.98
C ILE A 133 7.46 -32.69 -3.75
N THR A 134 6.82 -33.61 -3.04
CA THR A 134 6.14 -33.32 -1.76
C THR A 134 7.13 -33.11 -0.62
N THR A 135 6.70 -32.43 0.40
CA THR A 135 7.39 -31.76 1.53
C THR A 135 8.30 -32.61 2.44
N SER A 136 8.64 -33.82 2.12
CA SER A 136 9.65 -34.60 2.88
C SER A 136 11.11 -34.36 2.44
N ALA A 137 11.35 -33.43 1.50
CA ALA A 137 12.66 -33.19 0.90
C ALA A 137 13.52 -32.12 1.61
N ALA A 138 13.00 -31.38 2.58
CA ALA A 138 13.73 -30.29 3.21
C ALA A 138 14.98 -30.75 3.98
N THR A 139 14.92 -31.91 4.62
CA THR A 139 16.04 -32.50 5.38
C THR A 139 17.11 -33.13 4.48
N THR A 140 16.72 -33.56 3.28
CA THR A 140 17.63 -34.22 2.33
C THR A 140 18.44 -33.20 1.51
N ILE A 141 17.92 -31.98 1.32
CA ILE A 141 18.56 -30.91 0.53
C ILE A 141 19.78 -30.34 1.27
N GLN A 142 19.71 -30.21 2.60
CA GLN A 142 20.80 -29.72 3.42
C GLN A 142 22.04 -30.66 3.42
N SER A 143 21.83 -31.97 3.18
CA SER A 143 22.91 -32.95 3.11
C SER A 143 23.64 -33.00 1.75
N LEU A 144 23.13 -32.31 0.72
CA LEU A 144 23.70 -32.24 -0.62
C LEU A 144 24.51 -30.98 -0.88
N GLN A 145 24.51 -30.03 0.05
CA GLN A 145 25.28 -28.79 -0.07
C GLN A 145 26.80 -29.10 -0.08
N GLY A 146 27.48 -28.71 -1.15
CA GLY A 146 28.92 -28.95 -1.33
C GLY A 146 29.28 -30.29 -2.01
N LYS A 147 28.32 -31.17 -2.36
CA LYS A 147 28.60 -32.46 -3.01
C LYS A 147 28.39 -32.47 -4.53
N VAL A 148 27.78 -31.44 -5.08
CA VAL A 148 27.51 -31.31 -6.53
C VAL A 148 27.95 -29.93 -7.00
N ALA A 149 28.94 -29.91 -7.93
CA ALA A 149 29.42 -28.66 -8.51
C ALA A 149 28.34 -28.00 -9.37
N GLY A 150 28.07 -26.71 -9.15
CA GLY A 150 27.13 -25.92 -9.95
C GLY A 150 25.74 -25.65 -9.31
N ILE A 151 25.44 -26.16 -8.11
CA ILE A 151 24.22 -25.84 -7.39
C ILE A 151 24.53 -24.76 -6.35
N ILE A 152 24.07 -23.54 -6.60
CA ILE A 152 24.05 -22.46 -5.61
C ILE A 152 22.69 -22.45 -4.95
N ILE A 153 22.58 -22.97 -3.72
CA ILE A 153 21.39 -22.83 -2.91
C ILE A 153 21.48 -21.47 -2.21
N ARG A 154 20.81 -20.46 -2.70
CA ARG A 154 20.59 -19.22 -1.95
C ARG A 154 19.69 -19.53 -0.76
N GLY A 155 20.26 -19.56 0.42
CA GLY A 155 19.49 -19.68 1.67
C GLY A 155 18.46 -18.55 1.73
N LYS A 156 17.19 -18.90 1.90
CA LYS A 156 16.17 -17.97 2.33
C LYS A 156 16.58 -17.48 3.71
N ASN A 157 16.89 -16.19 3.86
CA ASN A 157 16.98 -15.58 5.18
C ASN A 157 15.71 -15.95 5.93
N SER A 158 15.82 -16.47 7.14
CA SER A 158 14.69 -16.80 8.00
C SER A 158 13.98 -15.51 8.41
N TYR A 159 13.08 -15.05 7.55
CA TYR A 159 12.00 -14.20 7.99
C TYR A 159 11.03 -15.08 8.78
N ASN A 160 10.54 -14.58 9.92
CA ASN A 160 9.51 -15.24 10.71
C ASN A 160 8.39 -15.75 9.79
N ASP A 161 8.04 -17.02 9.91
CA ASP A 161 6.99 -17.73 9.15
C ASP A 161 5.54 -17.17 9.38
N GLN A 162 5.40 -15.94 9.88
CA GLN A 162 4.12 -15.30 10.13
C GLN A 162 3.81 -14.11 9.20
N ASP A 163 4.76 -13.65 8.37
CA ASP A 163 4.52 -12.57 7.41
C ASP A 163 4.13 -13.13 6.05
N ASN A 164 2.82 -13.11 5.77
CA ASN A 164 2.24 -13.46 4.47
C ASN A 164 2.19 -12.27 3.50
N GLU A 165 2.98 -11.23 3.75
CA GLU A 165 3.04 -10.07 2.86
C GLU A 165 3.66 -10.45 1.52
N SER A 166 3.09 -9.92 0.42
CA SER A 166 3.61 -10.16 -0.92
C SER A 166 3.77 -8.88 -1.70
N TYR A 167 4.94 -8.73 -2.33
CA TYR A 167 5.32 -7.61 -3.18
C TYR A 167 5.69 -8.15 -4.55
N LYS A 168 5.36 -7.41 -5.60
CA LYS A 168 5.75 -7.76 -6.97
C LYS A 168 7.22 -7.48 -7.16
N GLY A 169 7.98 -8.47 -7.61
CA GLY A 169 9.39 -8.28 -7.97
C GLY A 169 9.55 -7.19 -9.03
N VAL A 170 10.50 -6.30 -8.82
CA VAL A 170 10.78 -5.17 -9.71
C VAL A 170 12.15 -5.34 -10.34
N GLU A 171 12.20 -5.35 -11.68
CA GLU A 171 13.45 -5.30 -12.44
C GLU A 171 13.75 -3.84 -12.79
N GLU A 172 14.90 -3.31 -12.34
CA GLU A 172 15.25 -1.91 -12.56
C GLU A 172 15.49 -1.58 -14.03
N ASN A 173 15.06 -0.39 -14.42
CA ASN A 173 15.36 0.15 -15.74
C ASN A 173 16.86 0.27 -15.94
N ARG A 174 17.36 -0.27 -17.05
CA ARG A 174 18.76 -0.20 -17.45
C ARG A 174 19.02 1.05 -18.30
N PHE A 175 20.31 1.43 -18.42
CA PHE A 175 20.70 2.46 -19.37
C PHE A 175 20.46 2.00 -20.79
N THR A 176 19.76 2.84 -21.54
CA THR A 176 19.34 2.60 -22.93
C THR A 176 20.09 3.55 -23.87
N ASN A 177 20.61 3.01 -24.97
CA ASN A 177 21.30 3.79 -25.99
C ASN A 177 20.30 4.42 -26.96
N PRO A 178 20.19 5.76 -27.07
CA PRO A 178 19.22 6.42 -27.93
C PRO A 178 19.44 6.19 -29.43
N LYS A 179 20.60 5.71 -29.85
CA LYS A 179 20.81 5.30 -31.27
C LYS A 179 20.02 4.02 -31.62
N GLN A 180 19.71 3.19 -30.63
CA GLN A 180 18.95 1.95 -30.79
C GLN A 180 17.48 2.16 -30.41
N ALA A 181 17.23 2.84 -29.30
CA ALA A 181 15.91 3.15 -28.78
C ALA A 181 15.87 4.63 -28.33
N PRO A 182 15.51 5.57 -29.24
CA PRO A 182 15.51 7.00 -28.91
C PRO A 182 14.33 7.42 -28.02
N LEU A 183 13.32 6.57 -27.85
CA LEU A 183 12.06 6.86 -27.18
C LEU A 183 11.94 6.10 -25.88
N SER A 184 11.54 6.78 -24.81
CA SER A 184 11.08 6.20 -23.57
C SER A 184 9.63 6.61 -23.35
N THR A 185 8.74 5.62 -23.19
CA THR A 185 7.28 5.85 -23.06
C THR A 185 6.78 5.25 -21.76
N PHE A 186 5.96 5.98 -21.01
CA PHE A 186 5.37 5.51 -19.77
C PHE A 186 4.04 6.20 -19.45
N ALA A 187 3.20 5.52 -18.65
CA ALA A 187 1.96 6.08 -18.11
C ALA A 187 2.24 6.95 -16.88
N VAL A 188 1.48 8.04 -16.74
CA VAL A 188 1.61 9.00 -15.64
C VAL A 188 0.69 8.60 -14.48
N ASP A 189 0.73 7.36 -14.09
CA ASP A 189 -0.01 6.85 -12.94
C ASP A 189 0.98 6.45 -11.85
N VAL A 190 0.83 7.04 -10.66
CA VAL A 190 1.76 6.78 -9.56
C VAL A 190 0.99 6.72 -8.25
N ASP A 191 1.04 5.56 -7.64
CA ASP A 191 0.53 5.34 -6.29
C ASP A 191 1.48 5.91 -5.22
N ALA A 192 1.07 5.90 -3.97
CA ALA A 192 1.86 6.40 -2.84
C ALA A 192 2.13 5.33 -1.78
N ALA A 193 1.69 4.08 -2.01
CA ALA A 193 1.70 3.02 -1.00
C ALA A 193 3.11 2.59 -0.58
N SER A 194 4.08 2.61 -1.50
CA SER A 194 5.45 2.19 -1.20
C SER A 194 6.12 3.06 -0.14
N TYR A 195 5.92 4.38 -0.15
CA TYR A 195 6.54 5.27 0.85
C TYR A 195 6.06 4.96 2.27
N SER A 196 4.76 4.90 2.49
CA SER A 196 4.16 4.60 3.81
C SER A 196 4.54 3.19 4.28
N ASN A 197 4.68 2.25 3.36
CA ASN A 197 5.14 0.89 3.63
C ASN A 197 6.62 0.86 4.06
N VAL A 198 7.50 1.54 3.32
CA VAL A 198 8.93 1.71 3.68
C VAL A 198 9.06 2.37 5.05
N ARG A 199 8.28 3.43 5.32
CA ARG A 199 8.23 4.12 6.61
C ARG A 199 7.84 3.17 7.74
N ARG A 200 6.83 2.34 7.53
CA ARG A 200 6.37 1.34 8.49
C ARG A 200 7.49 0.37 8.87
N PHE A 201 8.20 -0.20 7.89
CA PHE A 201 9.32 -1.12 8.15
C PHE A 201 10.42 -0.45 8.95
N ILE A 202 10.83 0.75 8.55
CA ILE A 202 11.91 1.47 9.22
C ILE A 202 11.52 1.85 10.66
N ASN A 203 10.28 2.29 10.89
CA ASN A 203 9.75 2.59 12.22
C ASN A 203 9.61 1.34 13.10
N SER A 204 9.47 0.16 12.51
CA SER A 204 9.49 -1.13 13.21
C SER A 204 10.91 -1.66 13.45
N GLY A 205 11.96 -0.88 13.13
CA GLY A 205 13.35 -1.28 13.31
C GLY A 205 13.88 -2.27 12.27
N GLN A 206 13.24 -2.35 11.11
CA GLN A 206 13.59 -3.26 10.02
C GLN A 206 13.84 -2.51 8.71
N LEU A 207 14.75 -3.01 7.86
CA LEU A 207 14.83 -2.54 6.49
C LEU A 207 13.71 -3.18 5.65
N PRO A 208 13.10 -2.43 4.71
CA PRO A 208 12.06 -2.97 3.85
C PRO A 208 12.62 -4.06 2.91
N PRO A 209 11.80 -5.04 2.50
CA PRO A 209 12.13 -5.91 1.37
C PRO A 209 12.39 -5.06 0.12
N LYS A 210 13.33 -5.47 -0.73
CA LYS A 210 13.70 -4.73 -1.95
C LYS A 210 12.49 -4.45 -2.85
N ASP A 211 11.60 -5.42 -2.98
CA ASP A 211 10.43 -5.35 -3.83
C ASP A 211 9.30 -4.45 -3.27
N ALA A 212 9.37 -4.08 -1.97
CA ALA A 212 8.47 -3.09 -1.37
C ALA A 212 8.88 -1.64 -1.70
N VAL A 213 10.09 -1.43 -2.26
CA VAL A 213 10.64 -0.09 -2.53
C VAL A 213 10.41 0.27 -4.00
N ARG A 214 9.38 1.02 -4.29
CA ARG A 214 9.12 1.61 -5.62
C ARG A 214 9.54 3.07 -5.60
N VAL A 215 10.62 3.35 -6.34
CA VAL A 215 11.31 4.66 -6.25
C VAL A 215 10.43 5.80 -6.74
N GLU A 216 9.66 5.57 -7.80
CA GLU A 216 8.69 6.55 -8.34
C GLU A 216 7.61 6.92 -7.32
N GLU A 217 7.10 5.95 -6.56
CA GLU A 217 6.09 6.20 -5.53
C GLU A 217 6.68 6.97 -4.34
N MET A 218 7.92 6.66 -3.97
CA MET A 218 8.63 7.42 -2.94
C MET A 218 8.82 8.87 -3.37
N ILE A 219 9.22 9.13 -4.63
CA ILE A 219 9.37 10.48 -5.18
C ILE A 219 8.03 11.21 -5.16
N ASN A 220 6.96 10.56 -5.62
CA ASN A 220 5.65 11.16 -5.81
C ASN A 220 4.79 11.20 -4.53
N TYR A 221 5.27 10.65 -3.44
CA TYR A 221 4.66 10.85 -2.13
C TYR A 221 4.65 12.31 -1.70
N PHE A 222 5.61 13.12 -2.17
CA PHE A 222 5.77 14.52 -1.80
C PHE A 222 5.10 15.45 -2.81
N LYS A 223 4.50 16.52 -2.29
CA LYS A 223 4.06 17.65 -3.13
C LYS A 223 5.24 18.56 -3.42
N TYR A 224 5.36 18.89 -4.70
CA TYR A 224 6.37 19.82 -5.21
C TYR A 224 5.73 21.15 -5.59
N ASP A 225 6.44 22.24 -5.33
CA ASP A 225 5.95 23.60 -5.62
C ASP A 225 6.08 23.92 -7.11
N LEU A 226 5.15 23.38 -7.90
CA LEU A 226 5.05 23.58 -9.32
C LEU A 226 3.92 24.57 -9.62
N GLN A 227 4.20 25.52 -10.53
CA GLN A 227 3.20 26.50 -10.96
C GLN A 227 2.06 25.82 -11.73
N SER A 228 0.83 26.23 -11.44
CA SER A 228 -0.36 25.78 -12.15
C SER A 228 -0.35 26.26 -13.60
N PRO A 229 -1.01 25.52 -14.53
CA PRO A 229 -1.12 25.97 -15.91
C PRO A 229 -1.89 27.29 -16.03
N THR A 230 -1.40 28.21 -16.85
CA THR A 230 -1.97 29.56 -17.02
C THR A 230 -2.80 29.72 -18.29
N ASN A 231 -2.63 28.85 -19.29
CA ASN A 231 -3.16 29.01 -20.64
C ASN A 231 -4.45 28.23 -20.94
N GLY A 232 -5.25 27.91 -19.88
CA GLY A 232 -6.43 27.05 -20.04
C GLY A 232 -6.10 25.56 -20.23
N ASP A 233 -4.84 25.20 -20.16
CA ASP A 233 -4.37 23.82 -20.23
C ASP A 233 -4.73 23.04 -18.96
N PRO A 234 -4.99 21.74 -19.06
CA PRO A 234 -5.25 20.94 -17.85
C PRO A 234 -3.99 20.65 -17.05
N VAL A 235 -2.80 20.64 -17.69
CA VAL A 235 -1.52 20.30 -17.06
C VAL A 235 -0.39 21.23 -17.57
N ALA A 236 0.43 21.72 -16.63
CA ALA A 236 1.70 22.39 -16.92
C ALA A 236 2.85 21.38 -16.82
N ILE A 237 3.87 21.56 -17.67
CA ILE A 237 5.09 20.74 -17.69
C ILE A 237 6.26 21.63 -17.28
N HIS A 238 6.99 21.22 -16.26
CA HIS A 238 8.17 21.92 -15.74
C HIS A 238 9.38 21.00 -15.89
N THR A 239 10.50 21.55 -16.29
CA THR A 239 11.76 20.80 -16.46
C THR A 239 12.89 21.49 -15.77
N GLU A 240 13.79 20.70 -15.19
CA GLU A 240 15.02 21.18 -14.56
C GLU A 240 16.14 20.18 -14.83
N LEU A 241 17.28 20.67 -15.31
CA LEU A 241 18.44 19.85 -15.70
C LEU A 241 19.66 20.25 -14.89
N SER A 242 20.32 19.27 -14.25
CA SER A 242 21.55 19.48 -13.50
C SER A 242 22.43 18.22 -13.54
N SER A 243 23.55 18.21 -12.81
CA SER A 243 24.33 16.99 -12.59
C SER A 243 23.58 16.03 -11.66
N ALA A 244 23.75 14.71 -11.86
CA ALA A 244 23.24 13.69 -10.94
C ALA A 244 24.09 13.68 -9.65
N PRO A 245 23.46 13.71 -8.45
CA PRO A 245 24.22 13.78 -7.19
C PRO A 245 25.01 12.50 -6.88
N TRP A 246 24.61 11.37 -7.42
CA TRP A 246 25.30 10.07 -7.28
C TRP A 246 26.32 9.80 -8.37
N ASN A 247 26.31 10.61 -9.46
CA ASN A 247 27.37 10.63 -10.48
C ASN A 247 27.46 12.02 -11.13
N PRO A 248 28.44 12.86 -10.74
CA PRO A 248 28.56 14.22 -11.27
C PRO A 248 28.85 14.31 -12.78
N GLN A 249 29.28 13.22 -13.42
CA GLN A 249 29.49 13.18 -14.87
C GLN A 249 28.17 12.98 -15.63
N HIS A 250 27.14 12.46 -14.96
CA HIS A 250 25.80 12.32 -15.53
C HIS A 250 24.98 13.59 -15.34
N ARG A 251 23.94 13.72 -16.16
CA ARG A 251 22.87 14.70 -15.97
C ARG A 251 21.68 14.04 -15.27
N LEU A 252 20.99 14.79 -14.44
CA LEU A 252 19.68 14.43 -13.91
C LEU A 252 18.66 15.42 -14.48
N LEU A 253 17.71 14.91 -15.24
CA LEU A 253 16.56 15.67 -15.75
C LEU A 253 15.35 15.39 -14.86
N ARG A 254 14.79 16.41 -14.23
CA ARG A 254 13.51 16.35 -13.55
C ARG A 254 12.42 16.84 -14.50
N ILE A 255 11.37 16.05 -14.65
CA ILE A 255 10.13 16.39 -15.36
C ILE A 255 9.03 16.45 -14.31
N GLY A 256 8.49 17.62 -14.07
CA GLY A 256 7.38 17.86 -13.15
C GLY A 256 6.10 18.19 -13.91
N LEU A 257 5.04 17.50 -13.62
CA LEU A 257 3.70 17.78 -14.15
C LEU A 257 2.85 18.40 -13.04
N LYS A 258 2.08 19.43 -13.36
CA LYS A 258 1.13 20.07 -12.44
C LYS A 258 -0.23 20.17 -13.09
N ALA A 259 -1.21 19.46 -12.54
CA ALA A 259 -2.61 19.58 -12.94
C ALA A 259 -3.23 20.90 -12.44
N LYS A 260 -4.17 21.45 -13.20
CA LYS A 260 -4.88 22.67 -12.83
C LYS A 260 -5.61 22.53 -11.50
N MET A 261 -5.67 23.61 -10.74
CA MET A 261 -6.51 23.72 -9.54
C MET A 261 -7.94 24.10 -9.94
N ILE A 262 -8.92 23.50 -9.27
CA ILE A 262 -10.34 23.84 -9.37
C ILE A 262 -10.84 24.08 -7.94
N GLU A 263 -11.59 25.16 -7.73
CA GLU A 263 -12.20 25.46 -6.44
C GLU A 263 -13.17 24.35 -6.05
N THR A 264 -13.12 23.89 -4.81
CA THR A 264 -13.94 22.78 -4.31
C THR A 264 -15.45 22.98 -4.56
N ALA A 265 -15.93 24.22 -4.46
CA ALA A 265 -17.34 24.55 -4.72
C ALA A 265 -17.78 24.32 -6.18
N LYS A 266 -16.83 24.30 -7.12
CA LYS A 266 -17.09 24.09 -8.57
C LYS A 266 -16.94 22.63 -8.99
N LEU A 267 -16.54 21.76 -8.07
CA LEU A 267 -16.40 20.32 -8.36
C LEU A 267 -17.79 19.67 -8.45
N PRO A 268 -18.00 18.70 -9.37
CA PRO A 268 -19.26 17.99 -9.48
C PRO A 268 -19.58 17.20 -8.20
N PRO A 269 -20.84 16.77 -7.99
CA PRO A 269 -21.22 15.94 -6.84
C PRO A 269 -20.56 14.56 -6.90
N SER A 270 -20.35 13.96 -5.73
CA SER A 270 -19.78 12.62 -5.59
C SER A 270 -20.82 11.63 -5.06
N ASN A 271 -20.86 10.44 -5.67
CA ASN A 271 -21.52 9.25 -5.18
C ASN A 271 -20.44 8.26 -4.71
N LEU A 272 -20.26 8.15 -3.41
CA LEU A 272 -19.23 7.34 -2.78
C LEU A 272 -19.84 6.09 -2.15
N VAL A 273 -19.27 4.93 -2.41
CA VAL A 273 -19.64 3.69 -1.73
C VAL A 273 -18.41 3.20 -0.95
N PHE A 274 -18.46 3.28 0.38
CA PHE A 274 -17.43 2.70 1.24
C PHE A 274 -17.65 1.20 1.32
N LEU A 275 -16.69 0.44 0.78
CA LEU A 275 -16.65 -1.02 0.87
C LEU A 275 -15.62 -1.41 1.93
N ILE A 276 -16.09 -1.85 3.09
CA ILE A 276 -15.26 -1.99 4.28
C ILE A 276 -15.14 -3.47 4.66
N ASP A 277 -13.90 -3.93 4.75
CA ASP A 277 -13.57 -5.21 5.34
C ASP A 277 -13.85 -5.18 6.85
N VAL A 278 -14.72 -6.07 7.30
CA VAL A 278 -15.00 -6.28 8.73
C VAL A 278 -14.74 -7.73 9.13
N SER A 279 -13.87 -8.44 8.40
CA SER A 279 -13.44 -9.80 8.74
C SER A 279 -12.71 -9.86 10.07
N GLY A 280 -12.53 -11.05 10.62
CA GLY A 280 -11.86 -11.25 11.91
C GLY A 280 -10.42 -10.74 11.93
N SER A 281 -9.70 -10.77 10.80
CA SER A 281 -8.36 -10.21 10.66
C SER A 281 -8.33 -8.71 10.95
N MET A 282 -9.41 -7.97 10.66
CA MET A 282 -9.52 -6.52 10.84
C MET A 282 -9.60 -6.05 12.30
N SER A 283 -9.51 -6.91 13.30
CA SER A 283 -9.63 -6.58 14.73
C SER A 283 -8.46 -5.77 15.32
N GLY A 284 -7.30 -5.71 14.62
CA GLY A 284 -6.10 -5.01 15.10
C GLY A 284 -6.28 -3.49 15.17
N ALA A 285 -5.57 -2.82 16.09
CA ALA A 285 -5.65 -1.37 16.29
C ALA A 285 -5.29 -0.55 15.03
N ASN A 286 -4.38 -1.06 14.21
CA ASN A 286 -3.94 -0.47 12.94
C ASN A 286 -4.79 -0.94 11.72
N ARG A 287 -5.96 -1.53 11.94
CA ARG A 287 -6.89 -2.05 10.94
C ARG A 287 -8.25 -1.38 11.08
N LEU A 288 -9.34 -2.09 11.42
CA LEU A 288 -10.68 -1.49 11.49
C LEU A 288 -10.78 -0.22 12.37
N PRO A 289 -10.15 -0.12 13.55
CA PRO A 289 -10.13 1.13 14.31
C PRO A 289 -9.52 2.29 13.53
N LEU A 290 -8.40 2.06 12.81
CA LEU A 290 -7.77 3.09 11.97
C LEU A 290 -8.64 3.40 10.73
N VAL A 291 -9.28 2.41 10.10
CA VAL A 291 -10.26 2.60 9.01
C VAL A 291 -11.40 3.53 9.47
N LYS A 292 -11.99 3.27 10.64
CA LYS A 292 -13.06 4.12 11.19
C LYS A 292 -12.62 5.58 11.32
N VAL A 293 -11.44 5.81 11.88
CA VAL A 293 -10.89 7.18 12.01
C VAL A 293 -10.65 7.79 10.64
N SER A 294 -10.05 7.05 9.71
CA SER A 294 -9.75 7.52 8.35
C SER A 294 -11.01 7.94 7.60
N LEU A 295 -12.04 7.10 7.60
CA LEU A 295 -13.31 7.39 6.93
C LEU A 295 -14.05 8.57 7.57
N LYS A 296 -13.98 8.74 8.90
CA LYS A 296 -14.56 9.92 9.57
C LYS A 296 -13.89 11.21 9.14
N LEU A 297 -12.56 11.20 8.94
CA LEU A 297 -11.83 12.36 8.38
C LEU A 297 -12.33 12.70 6.98
N LEU A 298 -12.59 11.69 6.14
CA LEU A 298 -13.16 11.89 4.81
C LEU A 298 -14.59 12.45 4.89
N VAL A 299 -15.43 11.90 5.79
CA VAL A 299 -16.82 12.36 5.98
C VAL A 299 -16.87 13.84 6.37
N ASP A 300 -15.87 14.34 7.11
CA ASP A 300 -15.80 15.77 7.44
C ASP A 300 -15.60 16.67 6.23
N GLN A 301 -15.05 16.17 5.12
CA GLN A 301 -14.82 16.89 3.87
C GLN A 301 -16.02 16.87 2.91
N LEU A 302 -17.04 16.04 3.18
CA LEU A 302 -18.21 15.92 2.30
C LEU A 302 -19.02 17.21 2.28
N ARG A 303 -19.53 17.52 1.09
CA ARG A 303 -20.46 18.62 0.84
C ARG A 303 -21.91 18.07 0.91
N ASP A 304 -22.89 18.95 1.02
CA ASP A 304 -24.32 18.63 1.00
C ASP A 304 -24.76 17.90 -0.28
N ILE A 305 -24.11 18.22 -1.42
CA ILE A 305 -24.36 17.61 -2.74
C ILE A 305 -23.72 16.24 -2.92
N ASP A 306 -22.81 15.82 -2.03
CA ASP A 306 -22.17 14.51 -2.07
C ASP A 306 -23.01 13.46 -1.34
N HIS A 307 -22.92 12.19 -1.74
CA HIS A 307 -23.64 11.09 -1.13
C HIS A 307 -22.70 9.95 -0.74
N VAL A 308 -23.02 9.28 0.37
CA VAL A 308 -22.25 8.14 0.88
C VAL A 308 -23.16 6.96 1.17
N ALA A 309 -22.83 5.79 0.66
CA ALA A 309 -23.34 4.50 1.11
C ALA A 309 -22.23 3.69 1.79
N ILE A 310 -22.56 2.79 2.70
CA ILE A 310 -21.59 1.90 3.36
C ILE A 310 -22.02 0.46 3.14
N VAL A 311 -21.13 -0.31 2.52
CA VAL A 311 -21.21 -1.76 2.34
C VAL A 311 -20.12 -2.41 3.16
N THR A 312 -20.45 -3.44 3.90
CA THR A 312 -19.50 -4.24 4.65
C THR A 312 -19.42 -5.65 4.08
N TYR A 313 -18.23 -6.27 4.19
CA TYR A 313 -18.08 -7.68 3.89
C TYR A 313 -17.23 -8.38 4.95
N ALA A 314 -17.64 -9.62 5.24
CA ALA A 314 -16.96 -10.60 6.06
C ALA A 314 -17.43 -11.98 5.60
N GLY A 315 -18.05 -12.81 6.47
CA GLY A 315 -18.70 -14.06 6.05
C GLY A 315 -19.88 -13.89 5.09
N ALA A 316 -20.45 -12.68 5.02
CA ALA A 316 -21.47 -12.23 4.06
C ALA A 316 -21.27 -10.76 3.75
N ALA A 317 -21.79 -10.31 2.59
CA ALA A 317 -21.85 -8.90 2.25
C ALA A 317 -23.20 -8.30 2.71
N GLY A 318 -23.17 -7.03 3.17
CA GLY A 318 -24.36 -6.34 3.63
C GLY A 318 -24.32 -4.83 3.45
N LEU A 319 -25.47 -4.24 3.16
CA LEU A 319 -25.66 -2.79 3.13
C LEU A 319 -25.79 -2.28 4.58
N LYS A 320 -24.77 -1.59 5.08
CA LYS A 320 -24.75 -1.03 6.44
C LYS A 320 -25.42 0.35 6.50
N LEU A 321 -25.24 1.16 5.46
CA LEU A 321 -25.87 2.48 5.32
C LEU A 321 -26.27 2.68 3.85
N ALA A 322 -27.54 2.92 3.61
CA ALA A 322 -28.03 3.33 2.29
C ALA A 322 -27.48 4.71 1.92
N SER A 323 -27.51 5.05 0.61
CA SER A 323 -27.04 6.35 0.12
C SER A 323 -27.61 7.49 0.95
N THR A 324 -26.74 8.24 1.59
CA THR A 324 -27.05 9.28 2.57
C THR A 324 -26.34 10.57 2.15
N PRO A 325 -27.01 11.74 2.13
CA PRO A 325 -26.40 13.03 1.81
C PRO A 325 -25.24 13.38 2.75
N GLY A 326 -24.22 14.07 2.21
CA GLY A 326 -22.98 14.38 2.91
C GLY A 326 -23.11 15.40 4.05
N ASP A 327 -24.22 16.14 4.13
CA ASP A 327 -24.56 17.00 5.27
C ASP A 327 -24.99 16.21 6.50
N GLN A 328 -25.52 14.97 6.33
CA GLN A 328 -25.89 14.07 7.43
C GLN A 328 -24.68 13.39 8.06
N LYS A 329 -23.64 14.15 8.35
CA LYS A 329 -22.33 13.65 8.84
C LYS A 329 -22.45 12.81 10.12
N ILE A 330 -23.34 13.19 11.04
CA ILE A 330 -23.56 12.45 12.30
C ILE A 330 -24.02 11.03 11.99
N LYS A 331 -25.07 10.88 11.17
CA LYS A 331 -25.63 9.58 10.78
C LYS A 331 -24.58 8.69 10.09
N ILE A 332 -23.79 9.28 9.18
CA ILE A 332 -22.72 8.53 8.46
C ILE A 332 -21.65 8.09 9.45
N LYS A 333 -21.20 8.98 10.36
CA LYS A 333 -20.17 8.66 11.37
C LYS A 333 -20.66 7.63 12.40
N GLU A 334 -21.92 7.65 12.80
CA GLU A 334 -22.53 6.63 13.66
C GLU A 334 -22.54 5.27 12.99
N ALA A 335 -22.90 5.19 11.71
CA ALA A 335 -22.85 3.94 10.95
C ALA A 335 -21.42 3.38 10.87
N ILE A 336 -20.40 4.24 10.71
CA ILE A 336 -18.98 3.85 10.76
C ILE A 336 -18.60 3.36 12.17
N GLU A 337 -19.05 4.05 13.23
CA GLU A 337 -18.69 3.68 14.62
C GLU A 337 -19.22 2.30 15.01
N THR A 338 -20.38 1.92 14.51
CA THR A 338 -21.03 0.64 14.82
C THR A 338 -20.52 -0.54 13.97
N LEU A 339 -19.38 -0.38 13.27
CA LEU A 339 -18.71 -1.48 12.58
C LEU A 339 -17.92 -2.31 13.56
N ASP A 340 -18.04 -3.62 13.50
CA ASP A 340 -17.32 -4.56 14.35
C ASP A 340 -16.66 -5.65 13.51
N ALA A 341 -15.41 -5.99 13.85
CA ALA A 341 -14.65 -7.01 13.16
C ALA A 341 -15.09 -8.42 13.59
N GLY A 342 -15.34 -9.31 12.62
CA GLY A 342 -15.68 -10.72 12.86
C GLY A 342 -16.08 -11.47 11.60
N GLY A 343 -15.96 -12.79 11.63
CA GLY A 343 -16.31 -13.68 10.52
C GLY A 343 -15.17 -13.93 9.51
N ALA A 344 -15.46 -14.72 8.48
CA ALA A 344 -14.56 -15.03 7.37
C ALA A 344 -14.56 -13.91 6.33
N THR A 345 -13.74 -14.00 5.27
CA THR A 345 -13.62 -12.96 4.23
C THR A 345 -14.32 -13.40 2.95
N ALA A 346 -15.35 -12.67 2.50
CA ALA A 346 -16.08 -12.87 1.25
C ALA A 346 -16.09 -11.60 0.40
N GLY A 347 -14.90 -11.15 -0.05
CA GLY A 347 -14.70 -9.87 -0.74
C GLY A 347 -15.43 -9.74 -2.07
N GLY A 348 -15.56 -10.84 -2.84
CA GLY A 348 -16.21 -10.80 -4.16
C GLY A 348 -17.71 -10.47 -4.10
N ALA A 349 -18.42 -10.97 -3.10
CA ALA A 349 -19.82 -10.62 -2.88
C ALA A 349 -19.96 -9.14 -2.46
N GLY A 350 -19.04 -8.65 -1.60
CA GLY A 350 -18.99 -7.25 -1.19
C GLY A 350 -18.79 -6.31 -2.38
N LEU A 351 -17.86 -6.64 -3.25
CA LEU A 351 -17.55 -5.83 -4.44
C LEU A 351 -18.75 -5.76 -5.41
N LYS A 352 -19.42 -6.89 -5.68
CA LYS A 352 -20.63 -6.93 -6.51
C LYS A 352 -21.75 -6.06 -5.92
N LEU A 353 -21.97 -6.15 -4.61
CA LEU A 353 -22.96 -5.34 -3.92
C LEU A 353 -22.60 -3.85 -3.98
N ALA A 354 -21.34 -3.49 -3.74
CA ALA A 354 -20.88 -2.10 -3.81
C ALA A 354 -21.10 -1.49 -5.20
N TYR A 355 -20.80 -2.23 -6.28
CA TYR A 355 -21.09 -1.78 -7.64
C TYR A 355 -22.59 -1.65 -7.91
N SER A 356 -23.43 -2.56 -7.39
CA SER A 356 -24.90 -2.45 -7.51
C SER A 356 -25.40 -1.15 -6.87
N ILE A 357 -24.98 -0.87 -5.63
CA ILE A 357 -25.34 0.36 -4.90
C ILE A 357 -24.82 1.61 -5.61
N ALA A 358 -23.58 1.56 -6.14
CA ALA A 358 -23.02 2.69 -6.90
C ALA A 358 -23.82 2.98 -8.18
N LYS A 359 -24.33 1.96 -8.86
CA LYS A 359 -25.19 2.10 -10.05
C LYS A 359 -26.57 2.63 -9.72
N GLU A 360 -27.19 2.14 -8.65
CA GLU A 360 -28.50 2.61 -8.19
C GLU A 360 -28.52 4.10 -7.89
N ASN A 361 -27.38 4.63 -7.41
CA ASN A 361 -27.20 6.03 -7.03
C ASN A 361 -26.30 6.80 -8.01
N PHE A 362 -26.17 6.33 -9.25
CA PHE A 362 -25.25 6.90 -10.23
C PHE A 362 -25.59 8.35 -10.56
N ILE A 363 -24.61 9.23 -10.40
CA ILE A 363 -24.72 10.65 -10.74
C ILE A 363 -24.11 10.88 -12.13
N LYS A 364 -24.96 11.19 -13.11
CA LYS A 364 -24.49 11.55 -14.45
C LYS A 364 -23.68 12.85 -14.35
N SER A 365 -22.47 12.87 -14.90
CA SER A 365 -21.52 13.98 -14.79
C SER A 365 -21.01 14.22 -13.35
N GLY A 366 -21.22 13.28 -12.43
CA GLY A 366 -20.64 13.26 -11.09
C GLY A 366 -19.44 12.34 -10.98
N ASN A 367 -18.83 12.33 -9.82
CA ASN A 367 -17.80 11.34 -9.49
C ASN A 367 -18.45 10.14 -8.81
N ASN A 368 -18.48 9.00 -9.49
CA ASN A 368 -19.00 7.75 -8.94
C ASN A 368 -17.83 6.84 -8.57
N ARG A 369 -17.69 6.51 -7.28
CA ARG A 369 -16.49 5.83 -6.80
C ARG A 369 -16.78 4.88 -5.64
N ILE A 370 -16.17 3.70 -5.71
CA ILE A 370 -16.04 2.79 -4.58
C ILE A 370 -14.71 3.07 -3.87
N VAL A 371 -14.76 3.11 -2.55
CA VAL A 371 -13.61 3.27 -1.64
C VAL A 371 -13.49 1.97 -0.85
N LEU A 372 -12.58 1.10 -1.28
CA LEU A 372 -12.31 -0.18 -0.62
C LEU A 372 -11.29 0.02 0.51
N ALA A 373 -11.61 -0.46 1.71
CA ALA A 373 -10.71 -0.52 2.85
C ALA A 373 -10.55 -1.97 3.33
N SER A 374 -9.32 -2.51 3.29
CA SER A 374 -8.99 -3.91 3.62
C SER A 374 -7.57 -4.03 4.18
N ASP A 375 -7.26 -5.14 4.88
CA ASP A 375 -5.91 -5.47 5.34
C ASP A 375 -5.08 -6.28 4.32
N GLY A 376 -5.59 -6.43 3.10
CA GLY A 376 -4.92 -7.13 2.01
C GLY A 376 -5.42 -8.56 1.77
N ASP A 377 -6.09 -9.17 2.72
CA ASP A 377 -6.70 -10.49 2.55
C ASP A 377 -8.07 -10.37 1.86
N PHE A 378 -8.04 -9.76 0.67
CA PHE A 378 -9.23 -9.61 -0.18
C PHE A 378 -9.50 -10.93 -0.91
N ASN A 379 -10.11 -11.88 -0.18
CA ASN A 379 -10.45 -13.18 -0.72
C ASN A 379 -11.76 -13.12 -1.50
N VAL A 380 -11.76 -13.59 -2.75
CA VAL A 380 -12.90 -13.42 -3.68
C VAL A 380 -13.97 -14.50 -3.50
N GLY A 381 -13.77 -15.45 -2.57
CA GLY A 381 -14.66 -16.60 -2.39
C GLY A 381 -14.57 -17.58 -3.57
N ASP A 382 -15.72 -18.00 -4.11
CA ASP A 382 -15.80 -18.94 -5.24
C ASP A 382 -15.39 -18.34 -6.60
N SER A 383 -15.06 -17.05 -6.67
CA SER A 383 -14.61 -16.36 -7.90
C SER A 383 -13.07 -16.35 -7.96
N SER A 384 -12.50 -16.53 -9.15
CA SER A 384 -11.06 -16.38 -9.34
C SER A 384 -10.64 -14.89 -9.29
N ASP A 385 -9.36 -14.61 -9.03
CA ASP A 385 -8.81 -13.24 -9.13
C ASP A 385 -9.07 -12.66 -10.52
N GLN A 386 -9.04 -13.50 -11.56
CA GLN A 386 -9.31 -13.12 -12.93
C GLN A 386 -10.77 -12.69 -13.17
N ASP A 387 -11.74 -13.39 -12.56
CA ASP A 387 -13.16 -12.99 -12.63
C ASP A 387 -13.41 -11.66 -11.96
N MET A 388 -12.71 -11.40 -10.86
CA MET A 388 -12.76 -10.12 -10.15
C MET A 388 -12.18 -8.99 -11.01
N GLU A 389 -11.01 -9.18 -11.61
CA GLU A 389 -10.41 -8.20 -12.51
C GLU A 389 -11.34 -7.88 -13.69
N GLN A 390 -11.96 -8.89 -14.30
CA GLN A 390 -12.93 -8.69 -15.38
C GLN A 390 -14.17 -7.92 -14.89
N LEU A 391 -14.67 -8.19 -13.69
CA LEU A 391 -15.75 -7.44 -13.10
C LEU A 391 -15.37 -5.96 -12.96
N ILE A 392 -14.20 -5.67 -12.38
CA ILE A 392 -13.72 -4.31 -12.15
C ILE A 392 -13.58 -3.55 -13.47
N VAL A 393 -12.95 -4.16 -14.49
CA VAL A 393 -12.79 -3.56 -15.83
C VAL A 393 -14.15 -3.25 -16.47
N ARG A 394 -15.10 -4.18 -16.39
CA ARG A 394 -16.45 -3.97 -16.94
C ARG A 394 -17.16 -2.82 -16.23
N GLU A 395 -17.08 -2.77 -14.91
CA GLU A 395 -17.77 -1.74 -14.10
C GLU A 395 -17.09 -0.36 -14.25
N GLN A 396 -15.78 -0.34 -14.41
CA GLN A 396 -15.06 0.89 -14.73
C GLN A 396 -15.54 1.52 -16.05
N GLN A 397 -15.79 0.69 -17.08
CA GLN A 397 -16.37 1.16 -18.35
C GLN A 397 -17.77 1.79 -18.18
N SER A 398 -18.50 1.46 -17.12
CA SER A 398 -19.77 2.12 -16.76
C SER A 398 -19.61 3.48 -16.07
N GLY A 399 -18.37 3.93 -15.82
CA GLY A 399 -18.06 5.20 -15.19
C GLY A 399 -17.97 5.16 -13.66
N ILE A 400 -17.81 3.98 -13.05
CA ILE A 400 -17.61 3.80 -11.60
C ILE A 400 -16.16 3.41 -11.34
N SER A 401 -15.41 4.28 -10.65
CA SER A 401 -14.02 4.04 -10.28
C SER A 401 -13.90 3.30 -8.94
N LEU A 402 -12.74 2.64 -8.70
CA LEU A 402 -12.46 1.91 -7.47
C LEU A 402 -11.10 2.29 -6.91
N SER A 403 -11.07 3.01 -5.79
CA SER A 403 -9.85 3.30 -5.02
C SER A 403 -9.68 2.30 -3.88
N VAL A 404 -8.43 1.95 -3.57
CA VAL A 404 -8.08 0.94 -2.58
C VAL A 404 -7.21 1.54 -1.48
N PHE A 405 -7.57 1.28 -0.23
CA PHE A 405 -6.80 1.66 0.94
C PHE A 405 -6.44 0.42 1.74
N GLY A 406 -5.14 0.13 1.78
CA GLY A 406 -4.57 -0.97 2.55
C GLY A 406 -4.31 -0.55 4.00
N PHE A 407 -4.59 -1.44 4.95
CA PHE A 407 -4.38 -1.25 6.39
C PHE A 407 -3.71 -2.46 7.01
N GLY A 408 -3.10 -2.29 8.19
CA GLY A 408 -2.56 -3.41 8.95
C GLY A 408 -1.20 -3.92 8.46
N MET A 409 -0.72 -5.00 9.07
CA MET A 409 0.56 -5.64 8.81
C MET A 409 0.39 -7.16 8.80
N GLY A 410 1.32 -7.87 8.12
CA GLY A 410 1.41 -9.32 8.13
C GLY A 410 0.59 -10.04 7.06
N ASN A 411 -0.48 -9.41 6.51
CA ASN A 411 -1.32 -9.99 5.45
C ASN A 411 -1.35 -9.16 4.18
N LEU A 412 -0.61 -8.07 4.10
CA LEU A 412 -0.68 -7.13 2.99
C LEU A 412 -0.32 -7.81 1.66
N LYS A 413 -1.28 -7.86 0.73
CA LYS A 413 -1.09 -8.29 -0.66
C LYS A 413 -0.95 -7.06 -1.55
N ASP A 414 0.16 -6.34 -1.37
CA ASP A 414 0.43 -5.06 -2.01
C ASP A 414 0.18 -5.09 -3.51
N SER A 415 0.76 -6.05 -4.23
CA SER A 415 0.60 -6.20 -5.67
C SER A 415 -0.85 -6.45 -6.12
N LYS A 416 -1.66 -7.15 -5.31
CA LYS A 416 -3.07 -7.39 -5.62
C LYS A 416 -3.88 -6.10 -5.46
N MET A 417 -3.62 -5.34 -4.40
CA MET A 417 -4.26 -4.05 -4.12
C MET A 417 -3.97 -3.03 -5.23
N GLU A 418 -2.70 -2.96 -5.68
CA GLU A 418 -2.27 -2.13 -6.81
C GLU A 418 -3.04 -2.50 -8.09
N VAL A 419 -3.08 -3.79 -8.45
CA VAL A 419 -3.80 -4.25 -9.66
C VAL A 419 -5.29 -3.92 -9.61
N ILE A 420 -5.94 -4.10 -8.45
CA ILE A 420 -7.37 -3.77 -8.25
C ILE A 420 -7.62 -2.28 -8.47
N ALA A 421 -6.78 -1.41 -7.90
CA ALA A 421 -6.91 0.04 -8.06
C ALA A 421 -6.67 0.47 -9.51
N ASP A 422 -5.59 -0.02 -10.15
CA ASP A 422 -5.27 0.25 -11.55
C ASP A 422 -6.40 -0.12 -12.50
N LYS A 423 -6.92 -1.35 -12.38
CA LYS A 423 -8.06 -1.83 -13.20
C LYS A 423 -9.34 -1.04 -12.94
N GLY A 424 -9.50 -0.53 -11.72
CA GLY A 424 -10.64 0.28 -11.30
C GLY A 424 -10.51 1.78 -11.61
N HIS A 425 -9.45 2.24 -12.29
CA HIS A 425 -9.14 3.66 -12.48
C HIS A 425 -9.23 4.47 -11.19
N GLY A 426 -8.68 3.91 -10.12
CA GLY A 426 -8.57 4.54 -8.81
C GLY A 426 -7.13 4.62 -8.38
N ASN A 427 -6.91 4.98 -7.12
CA ASN A 427 -5.59 5.09 -6.52
C ASN A 427 -5.42 4.03 -5.44
N TYR A 428 -4.21 3.54 -5.27
CA TYR A 428 -3.83 2.69 -4.18
C TYR A 428 -2.99 3.47 -3.15
N ALA A 429 -3.39 3.42 -1.89
CA ALA A 429 -2.61 3.95 -0.78
C ALA A 429 -2.58 2.96 0.39
N TYR A 430 -1.44 2.88 1.07
CA TYR A 430 -1.30 2.11 2.30
C TYR A 430 -1.30 3.06 3.50
N VAL A 431 -2.23 2.85 4.43
CA VAL A 431 -2.44 3.71 5.61
C VAL A 431 -1.83 3.03 6.83
N ASP A 432 -0.61 3.43 7.20
CA ASP A 432 0.11 2.90 8.35
C ASP A 432 -0.22 3.64 9.66
N ASN A 433 -0.67 4.90 9.58
CA ASN A 433 -0.97 5.74 10.73
C ASN A 433 -2.00 6.84 10.41
N ILE A 434 -2.38 7.61 11.46
CA ILE A 434 -3.39 8.68 11.35
C ILE A 434 -2.93 9.86 10.46
N SER A 435 -1.62 10.14 10.39
CA SER A 435 -1.09 11.20 9.54
C SER A 435 -1.23 10.83 8.06
N GLU A 436 -0.97 9.56 7.73
CA GLU A 436 -1.22 9.02 6.38
C GLU A 436 -2.71 9.02 6.05
N ALA A 437 -3.57 8.61 7.02
CA ALA A 437 -5.02 8.71 6.85
C ALA A 437 -5.46 10.13 6.50
N ARG A 438 -4.95 11.14 7.19
CA ARG A 438 -5.22 12.55 6.88
C ARG A 438 -4.73 12.93 5.50
N LYS A 439 -3.50 12.55 5.14
CA LYS A 439 -2.93 12.83 3.82
C LYS A 439 -3.81 12.23 2.72
N ALA A 440 -4.08 10.94 2.79
CA ALA A 440 -4.84 10.21 1.77
C ALA A 440 -6.32 10.65 1.69
N MET A 441 -7.00 10.82 2.84
CA MET A 441 -8.46 11.05 2.90
C MET A 441 -8.86 12.53 2.92
N VAL A 442 -7.95 13.45 3.24
CA VAL A 442 -8.26 14.89 3.33
C VAL A 442 -7.47 15.68 2.30
N THR A 443 -6.13 15.50 2.28
CA THR A 443 -5.26 16.36 1.48
C THR A 443 -5.22 15.95 0.00
N GLU A 444 -5.29 14.66 -0.29
CA GLU A 444 -5.17 14.10 -1.64
C GLU A 444 -6.51 13.66 -2.22
N PHE A 445 -7.43 13.21 -1.38
CA PHE A 445 -8.71 12.67 -1.83
C PHE A 445 -9.49 13.66 -2.70
N GLY A 446 -9.55 14.94 -2.32
CA GLY A 446 -10.17 15.98 -3.14
C GLY A 446 -9.50 16.15 -4.50
N GLY A 447 -8.17 15.98 -4.56
CA GLY A 447 -7.40 16.03 -5.80
C GLY A 447 -7.52 14.76 -6.66
N THR A 448 -7.63 13.59 -6.04
CA THR A 448 -7.73 12.30 -6.75
C THR A 448 -9.15 11.97 -7.21
N LEU A 449 -10.16 12.58 -6.59
CA LEU A 449 -11.57 12.35 -6.96
C LEU A 449 -11.97 12.91 -8.32
N PHE A 450 -11.37 14.02 -8.75
CA PHE A 450 -11.81 14.77 -9.92
C PHE A 450 -10.72 14.85 -10.97
N THR A 451 -10.81 14.02 -11.98
CA THR A 451 -9.84 13.97 -13.09
C THR A 451 -9.91 15.23 -13.94
N VAL A 452 -8.78 15.86 -14.23
CA VAL A 452 -8.65 17.00 -15.13
C VAL A 452 -7.99 16.63 -16.45
N ALA A 453 -7.23 15.54 -16.47
CA ALA A 453 -6.66 14.97 -17.68
C ALA A 453 -6.71 13.46 -17.57
N LYS A 454 -7.34 12.78 -18.54
CA LYS A 454 -7.44 11.33 -18.64
C LYS A 454 -6.41 10.77 -19.60
N ASP A 455 -6.09 9.49 -19.44
CA ASP A 455 -5.24 8.74 -20.36
C ASP A 455 -3.90 9.45 -20.66
N VAL A 456 -3.25 9.92 -19.59
CA VAL A 456 -2.02 10.69 -19.66
C VAL A 456 -0.82 9.79 -19.92
N LYS A 457 -0.10 10.07 -21.00
CA LYS A 457 1.11 9.36 -21.42
C LYS A 457 2.23 10.34 -21.68
N LEU A 458 3.43 9.97 -21.26
CA LEU A 458 4.66 10.67 -21.62
C LEU A 458 5.48 9.83 -22.59
N GLN A 459 6.00 10.49 -23.62
CA GLN A 459 7.03 9.93 -24.49
C GLN A 459 8.19 10.91 -24.58
N ILE A 460 9.37 10.44 -24.19
CA ILE A 460 10.59 11.23 -24.12
C ILE A 460 11.49 10.80 -25.27
N GLU A 461 11.86 11.73 -26.13
CA GLU A 461 12.78 11.52 -27.25
C GLU A 461 14.14 12.12 -26.93
N PHE A 462 15.19 11.30 -26.97
CA PHE A 462 16.56 11.69 -26.65
C PHE A 462 17.38 11.91 -27.91
N ASN A 463 18.08 13.04 -27.98
CA ASN A 463 18.97 13.38 -29.11
C ASN A 463 20.25 12.55 -29.04
N PRO A 464 20.49 11.60 -29.96
CA PRO A 464 21.67 10.72 -29.92
C PRO A 464 23.01 11.45 -30.20
N ALA A 465 22.97 12.73 -30.62
CA ALA A 465 24.16 13.57 -30.78
C ALA A 465 24.68 14.10 -29.43
N LEU A 466 23.79 14.30 -28.45
CA LEU A 466 24.11 14.86 -27.13
C LEU A 466 23.99 13.82 -26.00
N VAL A 467 23.20 12.78 -26.21
CA VAL A 467 22.91 11.73 -25.22
C VAL A 467 23.51 10.41 -25.67
N GLN A 468 24.39 9.85 -24.85
CA GLN A 468 24.98 8.53 -25.09
C GLN A 468 24.10 7.42 -24.54
N ALA A 469 23.48 7.64 -23.37
CA ALA A 469 22.51 6.74 -22.77
C ALA A 469 21.60 7.50 -21.82
N TYR A 470 20.44 6.91 -21.54
CA TYR A 470 19.47 7.45 -20.59
C TYR A 470 18.83 6.30 -19.78
N ARG A 471 18.36 6.62 -18.59
CA ARG A 471 17.64 5.70 -17.70
C ARG A 471 16.51 6.45 -16.97
N LEU A 472 15.30 5.93 -17.02
CA LEU A 472 14.20 6.37 -16.16
C LEU A 472 14.40 5.81 -14.75
N VAL A 473 14.34 6.65 -13.73
CA VAL A 473 14.51 6.25 -12.33
C VAL A 473 13.15 5.90 -11.72
N GLY A 474 12.92 4.62 -11.49
CA GLY A 474 11.59 4.12 -11.12
C GLY A 474 10.67 3.93 -12.33
N TYR A 475 9.35 3.81 -12.09
CA TYR A 475 8.32 3.62 -13.12
C TYR A 475 8.41 2.29 -13.88
N GLU A 476 9.08 1.29 -13.33
CA GLU A 476 9.28 0.00 -13.98
C GLU A 476 7.94 -0.71 -14.30
N ASN A 477 6.95 -0.51 -13.44
CA ASN A 477 5.59 -1.06 -13.62
C ASN A 477 4.71 -0.22 -14.56
N ARG A 478 5.18 0.97 -14.98
CA ARG A 478 4.42 1.94 -15.77
C ARG A 478 5.00 2.16 -17.16
N LEU A 479 6.02 1.40 -17.55
CA LEU A 479 6.58 1.44 -18.90
C LEU A 479 5.55 0.99 -19.93
N MET A 480 5.61 1.62 -21.10
CA MET A 480 4.76 1.34 -22.26
C MET A 480 5.63 1.14 -23.50
N GLU A 481 5.12 0.36 -24.45
CA GLU A 481 5.75 0.29 -25.75
C GLU A 481 5.65 1.64 -26.48
N LYS A 482 6.62 1.97 -27.30
CA LYS A 482 6.65 3.26 -28.00
C LYS A 482 5.43 3.51 -28.89
N GLU A 483 4.85 2.43 -29.42
CA GLU A 483 3.62 2.41 -30.24
C GLU A 483 2.37 2.75 -29.41
N ASP A 484 2.37 2.39 -28.13
CA ASP A 484 1.24 2.60 -27.22
C ASP A 484 0.98 4.08 -26.93
N PHE A 485 1.97 4.94 -27.15
CA PHE A 485 1.80 6.39 -27.01
C PHE A 485 0.67 6.95 -27.88
N ASN A 486 0.54 6.46 -29.12
CA ASN A 486 -0.50 6.89 -30.06
C ASN A 486 -1.74 5.98 -30.04
N ASN A 487 -1.75 4.94 -29.23
CA ASN A 487 -2.85 3.99 -29.16
C ASN A 487 -3.84 4.40 -28.05
N ASP A 488 -5.06 4.81 -28.46
CA ASP A 488 -6.12 5.23 -27.52
C ASP A 488 -6.81 4.05 -26.81
N GLN A 489 -6.51 2.80 -27.19
CA GLN A 489 -6.98 1.60 -26.49
C GLN A 489 -6.06 1.19 -25.33
N LYS A 490 -4.81 1.66 -25.34
CA LYS A 490 -3.89 1.48 -24.24
C LYS A 490 -4.05 2.64 -23.26
N ILE A 491 -4.41 2.32 -22.04
CA ILE A 491 -4.76 3.30 -21.02
C ILE A 491 -3.47 3.85 -20.41
N GLY A 492 -3.38 5.17 -20.32
CA GLY A 492 -2.39 5.89 -19.51
C GLY A 492 -2.92 6.14 -18.10
N GLY A 493 -2.26 7.01 -17.35
CA GLY A 493 -2.72 7.42 -16.03
C GLY A 493 -3.71 8.58 -16.08
N ASP A 494 -4.44 8.79 -14.99
CA ASP A 494 -5.32 9.93 -14.82
C ASP A 494 -4.69 10.98 -13.87
N MET A 495 -4.82 12.25 -14.21
CA MET A 495 -4.38 13.34 -13.33
C MET A 495 -5.59 14.07 -12.75
N GLY A 496 -5.68 14.09 -11.44
CA GLY A 496 -6.74 14.78 -10.70
C GLY A 496 -6.41 16.26 -10.44
N VAL A 497 -7.38 16.98 -9.90
CA VAL A 497 -7.28 18.41 -9.57
C VAL A 497 -6.06 18.70 -8.68
N GLY A 498 -5.17 19.58 -9.16
CA GLY A 498 -3.98 20.00 -8.41
C GLY A 498 -2.91 18.93 -8.20
N HIS A 499 -3.08 17.75 -8.76
CA HIS A 499 -2.11 16.65 -8.65
C HIS A 499 -0.76 17.04 -9.26
N THR A 500 0.33 16.52 -8.69
CA THR A 500 1.69 16.68 -9.21
C THR A 500 2.29 15.32 -9.46
N VAL A 501 2.98 15.18 -10.60
CA VAL A 501 3.77 13.98 -10.90
C VAL A 501 5.18 14.39 -11.25
N THR A 502 6.16 13.70 -10.70
CA THR A 502 7.60 13.96 -10.94
C THR A 502 8.27 12.68 -11.44
N ALA A 503 8.91 12.78 -12.61
CA ALA A 503 9.77 11.73 -13.16
C ALA A 503 11.23 12.24 -13.23
N LEU A 504 12.17 11.34 -12.96
CA LEU A 504 13.61 11.62 -13.02
C LEU A 504 14.26 10.76 -14.09
N TYR A 505 15.04 11.37 -14.97
CA TYR A 505 15.90 10.69 -15.93
C TYR A 505 17.37 10.94 -15.60
N GLU A 506 18.13 9.85 -15.45
CA GLU A 506 19.58 9.90 -15.44
C GLU A 506 20.09 9.78 -16.88
N ILE A 507 20.91 10.74 -17.31
CA ILE A 507 21.38 10.89 -18.69
C ILE A 507 22.89 10.89 -18.70
N VAL A 508 23.48 10.04 -19.51
CA VAL A 508 24.92 10.03 -19.80
C VAL A 508 25.15 10.90 -21.04
N PRO A 509 25.85 12.04 -20.90
CA PRO A 509 26.19 12.90 -22.05
C PRO A 509 27.09 12.18 -23.06
N ALA A 510 26.99 12.58 -24.33
CA ALA A 510 27.85 12.03 -25.38
C ALA A 510 29.35 12.25 -25.06
N GLY A 511 30.17 11.21 -25.26
CA GLY A 511 31.61 11.23 -25.01
C GLY A 511 32.04 10.90 -23.59
N ILE A 512 31.11 10.66 -22.66
CA ILE A 512 31.40 10.19 -21.30
C ILE A 512 31.59 8.66 -21.33
N LYS A 513 32.70 8.16 -20.79
CA LYS A 513 32.90 6.72 -20.56
C LYS A 513 32.21 6.32 -19.27
N ASP A 514 31.39 5.30 -19.34
CA ASP A 514 30.64 4.80 -18.19
C ASP A 514 30.67 3.27 -18.13
N SER A 515 30.77 2.71 -16.92
CA SER A 515 30.84 1.26 -16.67
C SER A 515 29.54 0.52 -16.98
N PHE A 516 28.41 1.21 -17.04
CA PHE A 516 27.11 0.61 -17.41
C PHE A 516 26.91 0.51 -18.93
N LEU A 517 27.80 1.11 -19.71
CA LEU A 517 27.73 1.12 -21.17
C LEU A 517 28.73 0.10 -21.72
N THR A 518 28.30 -1.13 -21.87
CA THR A 518 29.09 -2.15 -22.56
C THR A 518 29.01 -1.91 -24.07
N GLU A 519 30.17 -1.89 -24.72
CA GLU A 519 30.24 -1.86 -26.18
C GLU A 519 29.63 -3.16 -26.73
N VAL A 520 28.68 -3.05 -27.64
CA VAL A 520 28.13 -4.18 -28.37
C VAL A 520 28.90 -4.36 -29.66
N ASP A 521 29.25 -5.58 -29.98
CA ASP A 521 29.93 -5.91 -31.23
C ASP A 521 29.19 -5.36 -32.44
N PRO A 522 29.88 -4.94 -33.50
CA PRO A 522 29.24 -4.44 -34.72
C PRO A 522 28.25 -5.46 -35.28
N LEU A 523 27.03 -4.98 -35.58
CA LEU A 523 25.98 -5.84 -36.13
C LEU A 523 26.36 -6.35 -37.53
N LYS A 524 26.28 -7.66 -37.75
CA LYS A 524 26.61 -8.30 -39.03
C LYS A 524 25.64 -7.92 -40.15
N TYR A 525 24.36 -7.76 -39.82
CA TYR A 525 23.27 -7.59 -40.80
C TYR A 525 22.71 -6.17 -40.87
N GLN A 526 23.17 -5.27 -39.99
CA GLN A 526 22.75 -3.87 -40.00
C GLN A 526 24.01 -2.98 -39.94
N LYS A 527 24.10 -2.06 -40.89
CA LYS A 527 25.07 -0.97 -40.77
C LYS A 527 24.51 -0.02 -39.71
N THR A 528 25.24 0.17 -38.62
CA THR A 528 24.93 1.26 -37.68
C THR A 528 24.81 2.55 -38.49
N PRO A 529 23.68 3.23 -38.53
CA PRO A 529 23.56 4.49 -39.24
C PRO A 529 24.65 5.41 -38.71
N LYS A 530 25.56 5.88 -39.56
CA LYS A 530 26.42 7.01 -39.17
C LYS A 530 25.46 8.09 -38.74
N ALA A 531 25.56 8.51 -37.48
CA ALA A 531 24.78 9.61 -36.98
C ALA A 531 24.94 10.76 -38.00
N GLN A 532 23.94 10.97 -38.84
CA GLN A 532 23.86 12.23 -39.54
C GLN A 532 23.78 13.27 -38.41
N VAL A 533 24.82 14.09 -38.31
CA VAL A 533 24.81 15.26 -37.43
C VAL A 533 23.77 16.20 -38.01
N LEU A 534 22.51 15.83 -37.83
CA LEU A 534 21.36 16.68 -38.13
C LEU A 534 21.35 17.72 -37.02
N ASN A 535 21.85 18.89 -37.40
CA ASN A 535 21.92 20.11 -36.63
C ASN A 535 22.78 20.10 -35.35
N ARG A 536 23.66 21.10 -35.26
CA ARG A 536 24.31 21.55 -34.03
C ARG A 536 23.26 22.20 -33.06
N SER A 537 22.09 21.62 -32.95
CA SER A 537 21.05 22.03 -32.01
C SER A 537 21.48 21.65 -30.62
N SER A 538 21.40 22.54 -29.67
CA SER A 538 21.58 22.27 -28.25
C SER A 538 20.36 21.55 -27.62
N GLU A 539 19.41 21.12 -28.43
CA GLU A 539 18.23 20.37 -28.01
C GLU A 539 18.63 18.96 -27.60
N MET A 540 18.55 18.68 -26.29
CA MET A 540 18.94 17.39 -25.70
C MET A 540 17.79 16.39 -25.67
N VAL A 541 16.60 16.86 -25.29
CA VAL A 541 15.44 16.01 -25.06
C VAL A 541 14.17 16.71 -25.54
N THR A 542 13.26 15.95 -26.17
CA THR A 542 11.89 16.42 -26.46
C THR A 542 10.91 15.58 -25.64
N ILE A 543 10.09 16.24 -24.82
CA ILE A 543 9.05 15.64 -23.98
C ILE A 543 7.72 15.80 -24.70
N LYS A 544 7.10 14.70 -25.09
CA LYS A 544 5.76 14.66 -25.66
C LYS A 544 4.77 14.22 -24.58
N PHE A 545 3.73 15.01 -24.38
CA PHE A 545 2.66 14.80 -23.40
C PHE A 545 1.34 14.62 -24.13
N ARG A 546 0.73 13.46 -23.99
CA ARG A 546 -0.55 13.09 -24.60
C ARG A 546 -1.59 12.90 -23.51
N TYR A 547 -2.81 13.42 -23.73
CA TYR A 547 -3.89 13.33 -22.76
C TYR A 547 -5.25 13.48 -23.46
N LYS A 548 -6.33 13.06 -22.76
CA LYS A 548 -7.73 13.37 -23.11
C LYS A 548 -8.33 14.32 -22.09
N ASN A 549 -9.21 15.21 -22.54
CA ASN A 549 -10.05 15.98 -21.61
C ASN A 549 -11.06 15.04 -20.93
N PRO A 550 -11.54 15.34 -19.68
CA PRO A 550 -12.51 14.50 -18.99
C PRO A 550 -13.77 14.18 -19.79
N ASP A 551 -14.24 15.14 -20.59
CA ASP A 551 -15.49 15.05 -21.36
C ASP A 551 -15.25 14.72 -22.86
N SER A 552 -14.08 14.17 -23.21
CA SER A 552 -13.70 13.93 -24.62
C SER A 552 -12.88 12.68 -24.77
N ASP A 553 -13.23 11.88 -25.79
CA ASP A 553 -12.43 10.71 -26.20
C ASP A 553 -11.28 11.07 -27.15
N LYS A 554 -11.20 12.35 -27.58
CA LYS A 554 -10.14 12.80 -28.49
C LYS A 554 -8.89 13.16 -27.71
N SER A 555 -7.79 12.51 -28.05
CA SER A 555 -6.48 12.81 -27.50
C SER A 555 -5.92 14.14 -28.03
N LYS A 556 -5.23 14.85 -27.16
CA LYS A 556 -4.43 16.04 -27.46
C LYS A 556 -2.98 15.77 -27.14
N MET A 557 -2.07 16.45 -27.82
CA MET A 557 -0.63 16.34 -27.61
C MET A 557 0.01 17.71 -27.45
N LYS A 558 0.99 17.79 -26.56
CA LYS A 558 1.91 18.91 -26.37
C LYS A 558 3.34 18.42 -26.40
N ALA A 559 4.27 19.28 -26.77
CA ALA A 559 5.69 18.99 -26.73
C ALA A 559 6.45 20.12 -26.04
N VAL A 560 7.47 19.76 -25.28
CA VAL A 560 8.42 20.68 -24.62
C VAL A 560 9.83 20.22 -24.96
N VAL A 561 10.69 21.16 -25.35
CA VAL A 561 12.10 20.88 -25.65
C VAL A 561 12.96 21.28 -24.45
N VAL A 562 13.90 20.40 -24.09
CA VAL A 562 14.93 20.64 -23.07
C VAL A 562 16.28 20.78 -23.75
N TYR A 563 16.97 21.86 -23.47
CA TYR A 563 18.29 22.15 -24.00
C TYR A 563 19.41 21.68 -23.06
N ASP A 564 20.58 21.32 -23.59
CA ASP A 564 21.74 20.95 -22.75
C ASP A 564 22.38 22.21 -22.11
N THR A 565 21.62 22.80 -21.20
CA THR A 565 22.01 23.94 -20.39
C THR A 565 21.83 23.64 -18.91
N PRO A 566 22.64 22.70 -18.33
CA PRO A 566 22.48 22.30 -16.95
C PRO A 566 22.77 23.45 -15.99
N VAL A 567 21.89 23.60 -15.01
CA VAL A 567 22.10 24.53 -13.89
C VAL A 567 23.06 23.88 -12.89
N ALA A 568 23.94 24.66 -12.27
CA ALA A 568 24.78 24.15 -11.20
C ALA A 568 23.93 23.57 -10.06
N PHE A 569 24.25 22.38 -9.55
CA PHE A 569 23.41 21.63 -8.61
C PHE A 569 22.96 22.45 -7.38
N ARG A 570 23.86 23.28 -6.84
CA ARG A 570 23.56 24.17 -5.70
C ARG A 570 22.51 25.26 -5.99
N LEU A 571 22.31 25.59 -7.27
CA LEU A 571 21.38 26.62 -7.75
C LEU A 571 20.03 26.02 -8.21
N THR A 572 19.89 24.69 -8.18
CA THR A 572 18.62 24.03 -8.47
C THR A 572 17.58 24.33 -7.41
N SER A 573 16.30 24.10 -7.75
CA SER A 573 15.21 24.27 -6.82
C SER A 573 15.34 23.34 -5.59
N ASN A 574 14.70 23.71 -4.48
CA ASN A 574 14.58 22.80 -3.33
C ASN A 574 13.93 21.48 -3.73
N ASP A 575 12.96 21.53 -4.64
CA ASP A 575 12.23 20.36 -5.11
C ASP A 575 13.11 19.42 -5.92
N PHE A 576 14.01 19.96 -6.76
CA PHE A 576 14.99 19.15 -7.48
C PHE A 576 15.93 18.41 -6.51
N ARG A 577 16.51 19.15 -5.57
CA ARG A 577 17.44 18.59 -4.58
C ARG A 577 16.75 17.58 -3.68
N PHE A 578 15.51 17.87 -3.26
CA PHE A 578 14.74 16.98 -2.40
C PHE A 578 14.33 15.70 -3.14
N SER A 579 13.74 15.80 -4.34
CA SER A 579 13.35 14.63 -5.14
C SER A 579 14.54 13.73 -5.48
N SER A 580 15.73 14.32 -5.74
CA SER A 580 16.96 13.56 -5.95
C SER A 580 17.43 12.82 -4.68
N ALA A 581 17.22 13.40 -3.48
CA ALA A 581 17.54 12.74 -2.22
C ALA A 581 16.58 11.56 -1.94
N VAL A 582 15.30 11.71 -2.28
CA VAL A 582 14.31 10.63 -2.16
C VAL A 582 14.64 9.48 -3.11
N ALA A 583 14.96 9.77 -4.37
CA ALA A 583 15.38 8.76 -5.34
C ALA A 583 16.61 7.99 -4.86
N GLU A 584 17.60 8.70 -4.33
CA GLU A 584 18.83 8.11 -3.80
C GLU A 584 18.57 7.20 -2.58
N LEU A 585 17.67 7.59 -1.67
CA LEU A 585 17.25 6.72 -0.57
C LEU A 585 16.59 5.44 -1.10
N GLY A 586 15.68 5.56 -2.06
CA GLY A 586 15.03 4.41 -2.70
C GLY A 586 16.05 3.45 -3.33
N MET A 587 17.01 3.98 -4.09
CA MET A 587 18.09 3.17 -4.68
C MET A 587 18.95 2.48 -3.61
N LEU A 588 19.27 3.14 -2.49
CA LEU A 588 20.05 2.54 -1.40
C LEU A 588 19.26 1.42 -0.71
N LEU A 589 17.99 1.64 -0.38
CA LEU A 589 17.12 0.65 0.28
C LEU A 589 16.86 -0.57 -0.61
N ARG A 590 16.66 -0.36 -1.92
CA ARG A 590 16.50 -1.43 -2.91
C ARG A 590 17.82 -2.21 -3.13
N GLY A 591 18.96 -1.63 -2.79
CA GLY A 591 20.28 -2.17 -3.12
C GLY A 591 20.56 -2.11 -4.62
N SER A 592 20.10 -1.04 -5.27
CA SER A 592 20.21 -0.78 -6.71
C SER A 592 21.65 -0.90 -7.22
N ASP A 593 21.82 -1.50 -8.39
CA ASP A 593 23.11 -1.51 -9.09
C ASP A 593 23.51 -0.10 -9.55
N PHE A 594 22.55 0.79 -9.76
CA PHE A 594 22.73 2.15 -10.24
C PHE A 594 22.91 3.19 -9.12
N LYS A 595 23.02 2.78 -7.85
CA LYS A 595 23.24 3.68 -6.71
C LYS A 595 24.60 4.39 -6.76
N GLN A 596 25.58 3.84 -7.47
CA GLN A 596 26.91 4.41 -7.71
C GLN A 596 27.55 5.00 -6.44
N GLN A 597 27.79 6.33 -6.38
CA GLN A 597 28.38 7.04 -5.24
C GLN A 597 27.35 7.49 -4.20
N SER A 598 26.13 6.91 -4.20
CA SER A 598 25.09 7.22 -3.24
C SER A 598 25.53 6.96 -1.81
N ASP A 599 25.26 7.89 -0.91
CA ASP A 599 25.63 7.83 0.50
C ASP A 599 24.54 8.46 1.38
N PHE A 600 24.19 7.77 2.46
CA PHE A 600 23.15 8.24 3.40
C PHE A 600 23.45 9.62 3.99
N ASN A 601 24.71 9.93 4.33
CA ASN A 601 25.04 11.22 4.95
C ASN A 601 24.86 12.35 3.94
N ARG A 602 25.27 12.14 2.68
CA ARG A 602 25.14 13.12 1.59
C ARG A 602 23.66 13.38 1.25
N LEU A 603 22.85 12.31 1.12
CA LEU A 603 21.43 12.48 0.83
C LEU A 603 20.67 13.18 1.97
N ILE A 604 20.96 12.83 3.24
CA ILE A 604 20.34 13.46 4.42
C ILE A 604 20.73 14.95 4.48
N ALA A 605 22.00 15.30 4.28
CA ALA A 605 22.45 16.69 4.24
C ALA A 605 21.75 17.48 3.11
N ARG A 606 21.59 16.87 1.94
CA ARG A 606 20.87 17.45 0.80
C ARG A 606 19.39 17.66 1.11
N ALA A 607 18.71 16.66 1.67
CA ALA A 607 17.32 16.76 2.05
C ALA A 607 17.09 17.87 3.10
N LYS A 608 17.97 17.97 4.11
CA LYS A 608 17.93 19.06 5.11
C LYS A 608 18.09 20.43 4.46
N GLY A 609 19.02 20.58 3.50
CA GLY A 609 19.23 21.83 2.74
C GLY A 609 18.15 22.14 1.71
N ALA A 610 17.20 21.22 1.49
CA ALA A 610 16.11 21.35 0.52
C ALA A 610 14.72 21.25 1.17
N LEU A 611 14.62 21.47 2.49
CA LEU A 611 13.39 21.31 3.26
C LEU A 611 12.26 22.23 2.75
N GLY A 612 12.58 23.49 2.43
CA GLY A 612 11.60 24.47 1.99
C GLY A 612 10.52 24.75 3.06
N GLU A 613 9.33 25.14 2.63
CA GLU A 613 8.15 25.23 3.49
C GLU A 613 7.54 23.84 3.68
N ASP A 614 7.85 23.21 4.79
CA ASP A 614 7.35 21.87 5.15
C ASP A 614 6.17 21.96 6.15
N LYS A 615 5.06 22.61 5.74
CA LYS A 615 3.88 22.85 6.58
C LYS A 615 3.30 21.58 7.19
N GLU A 616 3.24 20.52 6.43
CA GLU A 616 2.70 19.22 6.83
C GLU A 616 3.76 18.29 7.45
N ARG A 617 5.03 18.73 7.52
CA ARG A 617 6.19 18.00 8.07
C ARG A 617 6.55 16.70 7.37
N TYR A 618 6.08 16.45 6.15
CA TYR A 618 6.40 15.22 5.41
C TYR A 618 7.88 15.14 5.03
N ARG A 619 8.51 16.26 4.65
CA ARG A 619 9.95 16.28 4.33
C ARG A 619 10.81 16.11 5.57
N SER A 620 10.40 16.66 6.71
CA SER A 620 11.07 16.45 8.00
C SER A 620 10.96 15.00 8.46
N GLU A 621 9.79 14.36 8.28
CA GLU A 621 9.60 12.93 8.55
C GLU A 621 10.52 12.06 7.69
N PHE A 622 10.61 12.36 6.37
CA PHE A 622 11.54 11.67 5.46
C PHE A 622 12.99 11.72 5.97
N ILE A 623 13.44 12.88 6.44
CA ILE A 623 14.80 13.04 6.97
C ILE A 623 15.02 12.11 8.17
N GLY A 624 14.08 12.09 9.13
CA GLY A 624 14.14 11.17 10.27
C GLY A 624 14.13 9.69 9.84
N MET A 625 13.29 9.34 8.87
CA MET A 625 13.26 7.99 8.29
C MET A 625 14.59 7.62 7.62
N ALA A 626 15.22 8.52 6.88
CA ALA A 626 16.52 8.29 6.24
C ALA A 626 17.64 8.14 7.28
N GLU A 627 17.60 8.88 8.38
CA GLU A 627 18.52 8.74 9.51
C GLU A 627 18.39 7.36 10.19
N ASN A 628 17.17 6.91 10.42
CA ASN A 628 16.89 5.58 10.97
C ASN A 628 17.34 4.46 10.00
N ALA A 629 17.05 4.58 8.71
CA ALA A 629 17.50 3.65 7.68
C ALA A 629 19.02 3.51 7.64
N ARG A 630 19.74 4.63 7.80
CA ARG A 630 21.21 4.64 7.90
C ARG A 630 21.72 3.82 9.09
N LEU A 631 21.05 3.95 10.26
CA LEU A 631 21.43 3.20 11.46
C LEU A 631 21.21 1.70 11.27
N LEU A 632 20.03 1.33 10.73
CA LEU A 632 19.67 -0.07 10.45
C LEU A 632 20.62 -0.71 9.41
N SER A 633 21.00 0.04 8.37
CA SER A 633 21.94 -0.45 7.35
C SER A 633 23.32 -0.77 7.93
N LYS A 634 23.82 0.03 8.87
CA LYS A 634 25.11 -0.21 9.55
C LYS A 634 25.07 -1.44 10.45
N SER A 635 23.97 -1.62 11.20
CA SER A 635 23.80 -2.78 12.08
C SER A 635 23.80 -4.09 11.31
N ASN A 636 23.13 -4.12 10.13
CA ASN A 636 23.09 -5.30 9.27
C ASN A 636 24.43 -5.63 8.59
N THR A 637 25.34 -4.65 8.44
CA THR A 637 26.68 -4.90 7.91
C THR A 637 27.55 -5.56 8.96
N ILE A 638 27.50 -5.11 10.21
CA ILE A 638 28.26 -5.69 11.33
C ILE A 638 27.83 -7.13 11.58
N ALA A 639 26.52 -7.43 11.57
CA ALA A 639 25.99 -8.78 11.79
C ALA A 639 26.27 -9.77 10.64
N LYS A 640 26.78 -9.31 9.49
CA LYS A 640 27.20 -10.19 8.38
C LYS A 640 28.68 -10.48 8.36
N ASP A 641 29.47 -9.67 9.06
CA ASP A 641 30.92 -9.80 9.17
C ASP A 641 31.33 -10.61 10.42
N GLU A 642 30.40 -10.94 11.32
CA GLU A 642 30.49 -11.90 12.43
C GLU A 642 29.93 -13.29 11.99
#